data_cff256313c3edfecb974513a7dad5d49
#
_entry.id   cff256313c3edfecb974513a7dad5d49
#
_cell.length_a   1.000
_cell.length_b   1.000
_cell.length_c   1.000
_cell.angle_alpha   90.00
_cell.angle_beta   90.00
_cell.angle_gamma   90.00
#
_symmetry.space_group_name_H-M   'P 1'
#
loop_
_entity.id
_entity.type
_entity.pdbx_description
1 polymer ?
#
loop_
_entity_poly.entity_id
_entity_poly.type
_entity_poly.pdbx_seq_one_letter_code
_entity_poly.pdbx_strand_id
1 'polypeptide(L)'
;MKTSLRAVAALVAFLLSLLPLEARVTRVEILSRGDVLGGSAFGKAGVYERLTGRVYFSVAVSNPHNQRIVDLDQAVNLKDGQVEFSADFIAVRAKDTRKSNGSLLLEVPNRGRARIMALVDGGNWDLASDAGDAWLMRNGFSVVSLGWQWDATGVDALKLYAPTARENGKTIEGLLRGDVMPWKPMSEIPLGHLIQAGIGGTEYPVAVPDDPRNTLTVRDWRDAQRTLIPSAEWQFAQIVDGKLVPSNRHIHLNGGFEPGKIYEYVYVVADPVVAGLGFAAVRDFASYAKHNPDAIVPAERVYGEGISQNGRFLRDLLYQGFNADEQGEMALDGILAHVAGAGRGSFNYRFAQPSRDAQPTSSVFFPTDIFPFTDQPGKDPVTGETGGLLDLSASQNVTPKIFFSNTSYEYWGRAAALIHSAADGTSDVALSDHVRIYHFTGLQHFSGPFPPQKGAADGLGQEPQSPLPIKYFWRAMIADMDAWVRSDRPPPPSSYPRIAEGTLVTLQAYAWPAIPGVNRPHEASTGYRLDFGPNWRQGILSIEPPKVGPLYPALVPQVDADGNEHDGVRLPEISVPLATYTGWNLRDPSIGAPGERLAFEGSYLPFPRTPADRQKSSDPRKSIAERYSSREQYLGRFAQALDELIKQRWILPEDRRAIVHRGEEEWSEVTK
;
A
#
# COMPACT_ATOMS: atom_id res chain seq x y z
N MET A 1 -3.02 -58.97 32.87
CA MET A 1 -2.58 -58.44 31.55
C MET A 1 -3.67 -57.71 30.74
N LYS A 2 -4.96 -57.99 30.84
CA LYS A 2 -6.03 -57.31 30.07
C LYS A 2 -6.43 -55.91 30.60
N THR A 3 -6.15 -55.61 31.89
CA THR A 3 -6.46 -54.32 32.52
C THR A 3 -5.39 -53.22 32.21
N SER A 4 -4.13 -53.63 32.06
CA SER A 4 -3.04 -52.69 31.73
C SER A 4 -3.08 -52.19 30.27
N LEU A 5 -3.57 -53.01 29.32
CA LEU A 5 -3.68 -52.63 27.92
C LEU A 5 -4.80 -51.60 27.66
N ARG A 6 -5.91 -51.68 28.47
CA ARG A 6 -7.00 -50.71 28.37
C ARG A 6 -6.62 -49.32 28.94
N ALA A 7 -5.81 -49.29 30.00
CA ALA A 7 -5.33 -48.06 30.60
C ALA A 7 -4.31 -47.33 29.67
N VAL A 8 -3.43 -48.10 29.02
CA VAL A 8 -2.47 -47.54 28.05
C VAL A 8 -3.18 -47.04 26.78
N ALA A 9 -4.17 -47.79 26.27
CA ALA A 9 -4.98 -47.36 25.12
C ALA A 9 -5.82 -46.11 25.44
N ALA A 10 -6.38 -45.99 26.66
CA ALA A 10 -7.11 -44.79 27.09
C ALA A 10 -6.18 -43.59 27.30
N LEU A 11 -4.96 -43.79 27.79
CA LEU A 11 -3.96 -42.75 27.97
C LEU A 11 -3.42 -42.24 26.59
N VAL A 12 -3.19 -43.15 25.64
CA VAL A 12 -2.78 -42.80 24.27
C VAL A 12 -3.92 -42.10 23.50
N ALA A 13 -5.18 -42.56 23.69
CA ALA A 13 -6.34 -41.87 23.10
C ALA A 13 -6.57 -40.49 23.73
N PHE A 14 -6.32 -40.33 25.05
CA PHE A 14 -6.41 -39.02 25.72
C PHE A 14 -5.24 -38.10 25.38
N LEU A 15 -4.04 -38.61 25.14
CA LEU A 15 -2.89 -37.83 24.65
C LEU A 15 -3.03 -37.45 23.19
N LEU A 16 -3.71 -38.23 22.35
CA LEU A 16 -4.04 -37.89 20.98
C LEU A 16 -5.18 -36.85 20.86
N SER A 17 -6.02 -36.70 21.89
CA SER A 17 -7.07 -35.68 21.95
C SER A 17 -6.60 -34.34 22.53
N LEU A 18 -5.33 -34.23 22.94
CA LEU A 18 -4.69 -33.03 23.48
C LEU A 18 -3.68 -32.41 22.52
N LEU A 19 -3.65 -32.81 21.25
CA LEU A 19 -2.96 -32.03 20.24
C LEU A 19 -3.73 -30.73 20.13
N PRO A 20 -3.10 -29.56 20.35
CA PRO A 20 -3.76 -28.28 20.14
C PRO A 20 -4.27 -28.27 18.70
N LEU A 21 -5.52 -27.86 18.54
CA LEU A 21 -6.06 -27.52 17.19
C LEU A 21 -5.31 -26.28 16.73
N GLU A 22 -4.32 -26.47 15.90
CA GLU A 22 -3.42 -25.41 15.40
C GLU A 22 -4.05 -24.74 14.20
N ALA A 23 -3.88 -23.39 14.08
CA ALA A 23 -4.11 -22.68 12.84
C ALA A 23 -3.23 -23.32 11.77
N ARG A 24 -3.83 -23.66 10.67
CA ARG A 24 -3.08 -24.32 9.60
C ARG A 24 -3.74 -24.11 8.26
N VAL A 25 -2.90 -24.16 7.25
CA VAL A 25 -3.36 -24.51 5.90
C VAL A 25 -3.90 -25.94 5.97
N THR A 26 -5.21 -26.09 5.82
CA THR A 26 -5.88 -27.39 5.90
C THR A 26 -5.89 -28.12 4.56
N ARG A 27 -5.89 -27.35 3.47
CA ARG A 27 -5.92 -27.88 2.11
C ARG A 27 -5.42 -26.82 1.11
N VAL A 28 -4.74 -27.27 0.07
CA VAL A 28 -4.45 -26.45 -1.11
C VAL A 28 -5.06 -27.11 -2.34
N GLU A 29 -5.83 -26.35 -3.09
CA GLU A 29 -6.45 -26.76 -4.33
C GLU A 29 -5.79 -26.07 -5.52
N ILE A 30 -5.18 -26.84 -6.41
CA ILE A 30 -4.58 -26.33 -7.64
C ILE A 30 -5.63 -26.33 -8.74
N LEU A 31 -5.98 -25.14 -9.24
CA LEU A 31 -6.93 -24.97 -10.32
C LEU A 31 -6.26 -25.00 -11.71
N SER A 32 -5.04 -24.47 -11.79
CA SER A 32 -4.24 -24.55 -13.02
C SER A 32 -2.76 -24.70 -12.71
N ARG A 33 -2.04 -25.34 -13.66
CA ARG A 33 -0.59 -25.51 -13.64
C ARG A 33 -0.08 -25.40 -15.07
N GLY A 34 0.98 -24.61 -15.29
CA GLY A 34 1.61 -24.45 -16.59
C GLY A 34 3.07 -24.05 -16.47
N ASP A 35 3.85 -24.41 -17.48
CA ASP A 35 5.25 -24.02 -17.55
C ASP A 35 5.39 -22.57 -17.98
N VAL A 36 6.30 -21.83 -17.33
CA VAL A 36 6.64 -20.46 -17.71
C VAL A 36 7.40 -20.49 -19.05
N LEU A 37 7.02 -19.62 -19.99
CA LEU A 37 7.61 -19.51 -21.33
C LEU A 37 7.84 -20.89 -22.00
N GLY A 38 6.82 -21.77 -21.96
CA GLY A 38 6.88 -23.08 -22.59
C GLY A 38 7.96 -24.03 -22.05
N GLY A 39 8.43 -23.83 -20.82
CA GLY A 39 9.46 -24.66 -20.18
C GLY A 39 10.89 -24.17 -20.41
N SER A 40 11.06 -22.91 -20.77
CA SER A 40 12.38 -22.27 -20.84
C SER A 40 13.08 -22.27 -19.48
N ALA A 41 14.41 -22.47 -19.48
CA ALA A 41 15.20 -22.48 -18.26
C ALA A 41 15.71 -21.07 -17.90
N PHE A 42 15.64 -20.73 -16.62
CA PHE A 42 16.10 -19.44 -16.06
C PHE A 42 17.40 -19.64 -15.27
N GLY A 43 18.53 -19.51 -15.95
CA GLY A 43 19.85 -19.67 -15.33
C GLY A 43 20.01 -21.00 -14.57
N LYS A 44 20.58 -20.95 -13.38
CA LYS A 44 20.79 -22.13 -12.52
C LYS A 44 19.50 -22.65 -11.87
N ALA A 45 18.49 -21.81 -11.76
CA ALA A 45 17.19 -22.17 -11.17
C ALA A 45 16.35 -23.10 -12.06
N GLY A 46 16.69 -23.18 -13.36
CA GLY A 46 16.05 -24.10 -14.29
C GLY A 46 14.66 -23.66 -14.73
N VAL A 47 13.80 -24.62 -15.03
CA VAL A 47 12.43 -24.39 -15.50
C VAL A 47 11.56 -23.95 -14.34
N TYR A 48 10.68 -22.97 -14.58
CA TYR A 48 9.66 -22.50 -13.65
C TYR A 48 8.27 -22.93 -14.09
N GLU A 49 7.40 -23.08 -13.11
CA GLU A 49 5.97 -23.31 -13.30
C GLU A 49 5.14 -22.23 -12.60
N ARG A 50 3.99 -21.91 -13.19
CA ARG A 50 2.94 -21.07 -12.63
C ARG A 50 1.80 -21.95 -12.15
N LEU A 51 1.36 -21.69 -10.92
CA LEU A 51 0.22 -22.34 -10.28
C LEU A 51 -0.84 -21.30 -9.96
N THR A 52 -2.11 -21.65 -10.12
CA THR A 52 -3.22 -20.88 -9.54
C THR A 52 -4.10 -21.81 -8.75
N GLY A 53 -4.76 -21.29 -7.73
CA GLY A 53 -5.61 -22.12 -6.91
C GLY A 53 -6.18 -21.41 -5.70
N ARG A 54 -6.58 -22.21 -4.72
CA ARG A 54 -7.15 -21.76 -3.47
C ARG A 54 -6.52 -22.47 -2.29
N VAL A 55 -6.17 -21.68 -1.28
CA VAL A 55 -5.69 -22.18 0.02
C VAL A 55 -6.83 -22.10 1.01
N TYR A 56 -7.02 -23.15 1.78
CA TYR A 56 -8.01 -23.26 2.85
C TYR A 56 -7.32 -23.25 4.21
N PHE A 57 -7.87 -22.51 5.13
CA PHE A 57 -7.33 -22.27 6.46
C PHE A 57 -8.35 -22.60 7.55
N SER A 58 -7.84 -22.88 8.74
CA SER A 58 -8.64 -22.99 9.96
C SER A 58 -7.87 -22.33 11.10
N VAL A 59 -8.51 -21.44 11.86
CA VAL A 59 -7.93 -20.73 13.00
C VAL A 59 -8.69 -21.04 14.29
N ALA A 60 -7.96 -21.22 15.40
CA ALA A 60 -8.54 -21.46 16.70
C ALA A 60 -8.91 -20.15 17.39
N VAL A 61 -10.18 -20.00 17.79
CA VAL A 61 -10.67 -18.79 18.50
C VAL A 61 -9.97 -18.62 19.85
N SER A 62 -9.62 -19.72 20.52
CA SER A 62 -8.97 -19.71 21.83
C SER A 62 -7.48 -19.38 21.79
N ASN A 63 -6.85 -19.40 20.60
CA ASN A 63 -5.43 -19.11 20.48
C ASN A 63 -5.14 -17.62 20.72
N PRO A 64 -4.17 -17.25 21.58
CA PRO A 64 -3.89 -15.86 21.91
C PRO A 64 -3.47 -15.02 20.70
N HIS A 65 -2.85 -15.61 19.67
CA HIS A 65 -2.44 -14.93 18.45
C HIS A 65 -3.61 -14.62 17.49
N ASN A 66 -4.83 -15.15 17.76
CA ASN A 66 -6.05 -14.88 17.00
C ASN A 66 -7.03 -13.94 17.71
N GLN A 67 -6.87 -13.69 19.02
CA GLN A 67 -7.80 -12.90 19.84
C GLN A 67 -8.01 -11.46 19.37
N ARG A 68 -7.09 -10.95 18.55
CA ARG A 68 -7.21 -9.60 17.95
C ARG A 68 -8.06 -9.54 16.69
N ILE A 69 -8.41 -10.69 16.10
CA ILE A 69 -9.32 -10.72 14.94
C ILE A 69 -10.71 -10.32 15.42
N VAL A 70 -11.17 -9.16 14.94
CA VAL A 70 -12.48 -8.60 15.34
C VAL A 70 -13.61 -9.54 14.92
N ASP A 71 -14.53 -9.80 15.85
CA ASP A 71 -15.70 -10.67 15.67
C ASP A 71 -15.39 -12.14 15.31
N LEU A 72 -14.17 -12.63 15.56
CA LEU A 72 -13.80 -14.01 15.25
C LEU A 72 -14.68 -15.04 15.99
N ASP A 73 -14.99 -14.77 17.27
CA ASP A 73 -15.83 -15.58 18.11
C ASP A 73 -17.34 -15.48 17.76
N GLN A 74 -17.70 -14.54 16.90
CA GLN A 74 -19.03 -14.31 16.35
C GLN A 74 -19.22 -14.87 14.93
N ALA A 75 -18.19 -15.49 14.35
CA ALA A 75 -18.23 -16.02 12.99
C ALA A 75 -19.36 -17.04 12.81
N VAL A 76 -20.17 -16.87 11.76
CA VAL A 76 -21.35 -17.74 11.53
C VAL A 76 -21.02 -19.21 11.29
N ASN A 77 -19.79 -19.50 10.92
CA ASN A 77 -19.28 -20.86 10.70
C ASN A 77 -18.39 -21.38 11.83
N LEU A 78 -18.37 -20.70 12.99
CA LEU A 78 -17.65 -21.18 14.17
C LEU A 78 -18.15 -22.57 14.57
N LYS A 79 -17.24 -23.54 14.52
CA LYS A 79 -17.54 -24.93 14.88
C LYS A 79 -16.36 -25.54 15.62
N ASP A 80 -16.62 -26.20 16.73
CA ASP A 80 -15.61 -26.88 17.54
C ASP A 80 -14.41 -25.98 17.92
N GLY A 81 -14.67 -24.68 18.14
CA GLY A 81 -13.65 -23.68 18.47
C GLY A 81 -12.80 -23.21 17.27
N GLN A 82 -13.16 -23.58 16.04
CA GLN A 82 -12.46 -23.26 14.81
C GLN A 82 -13.30 -22.43 13.88
N VAL A 83 -12.66 -21.51 13.15
CA VAL A 83 -13.24 -20.75 12.06
C VAL A 83 -12.48 -21.05 10.77
N GLU A 84 -13.20 -21.56 9.76
CA GLU A 84 -12.65 -21.88 8.45
C GLU A 84 -12.82 -20.71 7.47
N PHE A 85 -11.83 -20.53 6.61
CA PHE A 85 -11.85 -19.53 5.54
C PHE A 85 -10.91 -19.94 4.39
N SER A 86 -10.88 -19.20 3.30
CA SER A 86 -9.99 -19.53 2.18
C SER A 86 -9.54 -18.28 1.44
N ALA A 87 -8.47 -18.43 0.63
CA ALA A 87 -7.92 -17.36 -0.19
C ALA A 87 -7.46 -17.88 -1.54
N ASP A 88 -7.69 -17.10 -2.60
CA ASP A 88 -7.12 -17.38 -3.92
C ASP A 88 -5.64 -17.07 -3.93
N PHE A 89 -4.87 -17.79 -4.77
CA PHE A 89 -3.45 -17.51 -4.94
C PHE A 89 -2.98 -17.71 -6.38
N ILE A 90 -1.88 -17.02 -6.71
CA ILE A 90 -1.02 -17.31 -7.85
C ILE A 90 0.38 -17.55 -7.31
N ALA A 91 1.07 -18.59 -7.78
CA ALA A 91 2.43 -18.88 -7.41
C ALA A 91 3.30 -19.09 -8.66
N VAL A 92 4.55 -18.67 -8.59
CA VAL A 92 5.61 -18.91 -9.57
C VAL A 92 6.80 -19.48 -8.82
N ARG A 93 7.24 -20.70 -9.18
CA ARG A 93 8.32 -21.40 -8.48
C ARG A 93 9.17 -22.23 -9.45
N ALA A 94 10.39 -22.53 -9.07
CA ALA A 94 11.19 -23.53 -9.77
C ALA A 94 10.48 -24.91 -9.74
N LYS A 95 10.37 -25.60 -10.88
CA LYS A 95 9.80 -26.96 -10.96
C LYS A 95 10.57 -27.95 -10.09
N ASP A 96 11.90 -27.87 -10.12
CA ASP A 96 12.76 -28.53 -9.14
C ASP A 96 13.01 -27.56 -7.99
N THR A 97 12.25 -27.68 -6.92
CA THR A 97 12.31 -26.79 -5.75
C THR A 97 13.69 -26.74 -5.10
N ARG A 98 14.53 -27.77 -5.27
CA ARG A 98 15.92 -27.80 -4.78
C ARG A 98 16.83 -26.80 -5.51
N LYS A 99 16.41 -26.25 -6.64
CA LYS A 99 17.11 -25.22 -7.41
C LYS A 99 16.67 -23.80 -7.06
N SER A 100 15.65 -23.64 -6.21
CA SER A 100 15.28 -22.35 -5.61
C SER A 100 16.43 -21.86 -4.73
N ASN A 101 16.51 -20.54 -4.55
CA ASN A 101 17.43 -19.92 -3.57
C ASN A 101 16.93 -20.05 -2.12
N GLY A 102 15.79 -20.69 -1.88
CA GLY A 102 15.16 -20.87 -0.58
C GLY A 102 14.34 -19.67 -0.09
N SER A 103 14.22 -18.61 -0.89
CA SER A 103 13.50 -17.39 -0.52
C SER A 103 12.19 -17.27 -1.28
N LEU A 104 11.11 -16.98 -0.56
CA LEU A 104 9.77 -16.71 -1.08
C LEU A 104 9.43 -15.24 -0.91
N LEU A 105 9.09 -14.56 -2.01
CA LEU A 105 8.40 -13.28 -1.98
C LEU A 105 6.89 -13.54 -1.89
N LEU A 106 6.29 -13.18 -0.76
CA LEU A 106 4.86 -13.27 -0.52
C LEU A 106 4.24 -11.89 -0.74
N GLU A 107 3.74 -11.68 -1.95
CA GLU A 107 3.01 -10.46 -2.30
C GLU A 107 1.63 -10.45 -1.67
N VAL A 108 1.32 -9.36 -1.00
CA VAL A 108 -0.03 -9.00 -0.56
C VAL A 108 -0.66 -8.16 -1.67
N PRO A 109 -1.55 -8.68 -2.53
CA PRO A 109 -1.97 -8.01 -3.76
C PRO A 109 -2.89 -6.82 -3.53
N ASN A 110 -2.59 -5.69 -4.17
CA ASN A 110 -3.37 -4.45 -4.05
C ASN A 110 -4.74 -4.59 -4.74
N ARG A 111 -5.81 -4.58 -3.96
CA ARG A 111 -7.20 -4.82 -4.41
C ARG A 111 -7.33 -6.10 -5.25
N GLY A 112 -6.63 -7.15 -4.82
CA GLY A 112 -6.62 -8.44 -5.49
C GLY A 112 -5.76 -8.52 -6.76
N ARG A 113 -5.04 -7.46 -7.12
CA ARG A 113 -4.22 -7.41 -8.33
C ARG A 113 -2.75 -7.68 -8.01
N ALA A 114 -2.24 -8.82 -8.44
CA ALA A 114 -0.83 -9.16 -8.37
C ALA A 114 0.00 -8.23 -9.27
N ARG A 115 1.10 -7.66 -8.75
CA ARG A 115 1.89 -6.64 -9.46
C ARG A 115 3.39 -6.84 -9.39
N ILE A 116 3.89 -7.70 -8.50
CA ILE A 116 5.32 -7.83 -8.24
C ILE A 116 6.12 -8.20 -9.50
N MET A 117 5.59 -9.07 -10.36
CA MET A 117 6.24 -9.46 -11.61
C MET A 117 6.37 -8.29 -12.58
N ALA A 118 5.33 -7.46 -12.72
CA ALA A 118 5.39 -6.26 -13.56
C ALA A 118 6.34 -5.21 -12.98
N LEU A 119 6.35 -5.05 -11.66
CA LEU A 119 7.16 -4.05 -10.98
C LEU A 119 8.66 -4.39 -11.03
N VAL A 120 9.02 -5.65 -10.83
CA VAL A 120 10.43 -6.09 -10.73
C VAL A 120 10.98 -6.50 -12.10
N ASP A 121 10.26 -7.33 -12.83
CA ASP A 121 10.74 -7.95 -14.08
C ASP A 121 10.25 -7.20 -15.34
N GLY A 122 9.20 -6.37 -15.21
CA GLY A 122 8.56 -5.73 -16.35
C GLY A 122 7.66 -6.67 -17.16
N GLY A 123 7.44 -7.89 -16.67
CA GLY A 123 6.55 -8.89 -17.25
C GLY A 123 5.13 -8.80 -16.68
N ASN A 124 4.36 -9.84 -16.88
CA ASN A 124 3.02 -9.98 -16.32
C ASN A 124 2.83 -11.37 -15.68
N TRP A 125 1.70 -11.58 -15.00
CA TRP A 125 1.39 -12.85 -14.35
C TRP A 125 0.88 -13.94 -15.32
N ASP A 126 0.64 -13.63 -16.57
CA ASP A 126 0.34 -14.65 -17.59
C ASP A 126 1.52 -15.57 -17.83
N LEU A 127 2.74 -15.04 -17.87
CA LEU A 127 4.01 -15.77 -17.97
C LEU A 127 4.09 -16.82 -19.08
N ALA A 128 3.05 -16.97 -19.88
CA ALA A 128 3.06 -17.83 -21.05
C ALA A 128 3.77 -17.17 -22.23
N SER A 129 3.62 -15.84 -22.35
CA SER A 129 4.14 -15.05 -23.45
C SER A 129 5.12 -13.96 -23.02
N ASP A 130 5.06 -13.50 -21.74
CA ASP A 130 5.86 -12.38 -21.24
C ASP A 130 6.24 -12.58 -19.76
N ALA A 131 7.51 -12.84 -19.53
CA ALA A 131 8.14 -12.89 -18.20
C ALA A 131 9.03 -11.67 -17.93
N GLY A 132 8.97 -10.65 -18.79
CA GLY A 132 9.90 -9.52 -18.74
C GLY A 132 11.35 -9.98 -18.89
N ASP A 133 12.25 -9.41 -18.09
CA ASP A 133 13.65 -9.85 -18.05
C ASP A 133 13.90 -11.02 -17.07
N ALA A 134 12.86 -11.48 -16.38
CA ALA A 134 12.87 -12.65 -15.50
C ALA A 134 13.94 -12.61 -14.39
N TRP A 135 14.23 -11.42 -13.85
CA TRP A 135 15.26 -11.24 -12.83
C TRP A 135 14.99 -12.11 -11.59
N LEU A 136 13.74 -12.13 -11.11
CA LEU A 136 13.32 -12.95 -9.96
C LEU A 136 13.62 -14.44 -10.21
N MET A 137 13.20 -14.96 -11.35
CA MET A 137 13.39 -16.38 -11.68
C MET A 137 14.85 -16.72 -11.93
N ARG A 138 15.62 -15.85 -12.60
CA ARG A 138 17.07 -16.04 -12.82
C ARG A 138 17.84 -16.08 -11.50
N ASN A 139 17.36 -15.40 -10.46
CA ASN A 139 17.94 -15.40 -9.12
C ASN A 139 17.35 -16.45 -8.18
N GLY A 140 16.46 -17.31 -8.66
CA GLY A 140 15.97 -18.46 -7.92
C GLY A 140 14.85 -18.18 -6.93
N PHE A 141 14.25 -16.98 -6.94
CA PHE A 141 13.12 -16.65 -6.05
C PHE A 141 11.87 -17.43 -6.43
N SER A 142 11.13 -17.84 -5.41
CA SER A 142 9.73 -18.20 -5.56
C SER A 142 8.87 -16.96 -5.25
N VAL A 143 7.73 -16.83 -5.91
CA VAL A 143 6.81 -15.70 -5.74
C VAL A 143 5.40 -16.23 -5.55
N VAL A 144 4.70 -15.74 -4.54
CA VAL A 144 3.27 -16.02 -4.33
C VAL A 144 2.53 -14.71 -4.12
N SER A 145 1.44 -14.53 -4.84
CA SER A 145 0.47 -13.48 -4.58
C SER A 145 -0.77 -14.11 -3.96
N LEU A 146 -1.13 -13.73 -2.72
CA LEU A 146 -2.17 -14.35 -1.90
C LEU A 146 -3.32 -13.39 -1.61
N GLY A 147 -4.56 -13.76 -1.95
CA GLY A 147 -5.76 -12.99 -1.64
C GLY A 147 -5.92 -12.80 -0.13
N TRP A 148 -6.11 -11.56 0.31
CA TRP A 148 -6.18 -11.21 1.72
C TRP A 148 -7.40 -10.36 2.08
N GLN A 149 -8.04 -9.75 1.08
CA GLN A 149 -9.19 -8.86 1.27
C GLN A 149 -10.45 -9.43 0.61
N TRP A 150 -11.59 -9.24 1.28
CA TRP A 150 -12.88 -9.76 0.82
C TRP A 150 -13.52 -8.89 -0.28
N ASP A 151 -13.24 -7.59 -0.26
CA ASP A 151 -13.91 -6.57 -1.07
C ASP A 151 -13.23 -6.32 -2.44
N ALA A 152 -12.25 -7.14 -2.81
CA ALA A 152 -11.59 -7.05 -4.11
C ALA A 152 -12.58 -7.28 -5.27
N THR A 153 -12.46 -6.47 -6.34
CA THR A 153 -13.31 -6.54 -7.54
C THR A 153 -12.50 -6.91 -8.77
N GLY A 154 -13.16 -7.46 -9.78
CA GLY A 154 -12.56 -7.89 -11.03
C GLY A 154 -12.64 -9.42 -11.21
N VAL A 155 -12.58 -9.85 -12.47
CA VAL A 155 -12.73 -11.28 -12.84
C VAL A 155 -11.56 -12.11 -12.29
N ASP A 156 -10.34 -11.54 -12.34
CA ASP A 156 -9.10 -12.23 -11.93
C ASP A 156 -8.57 -11.72 -10.57
N ALA A 157 -9.42 -11.03 -9.80
CA ALA A 157 -9.00 -10.52 -8.49
C ALA A 157 -8.82 -11.66 -7.49
N LEU A 158 -7.65 -11.74 -6.87
CA LEU A 158 -7.37 -12.66 -5.76
C LEU A 158 -8.12 -12.20 -4.52
N LYS A 159 -8.97 -13.05 -3.97
CA LYS A 159 -9.89 -12.72 -2.87
C LYS A 159 -9.65 -13.56 -1.64
N LEU A 160 -10.03 -12.98 -0.50
CA LEU A 160 -10.29 -13.68 0.74
C LEU A 160 -11.79 -14.05 0.79
N TYR A 161 -12.09 -15.28 1.17
CA TYR A 161 -13.44 -15.79 1.43
C TYR A 161 -13.58 -16.02 2.94
N ALA A 162 -13.93 -14.96 3.65
CA ALA A 162 -14.13 -14.96 5.09
C ALA A 162 -15.63 -15.05 5.43
N PRO A 163 -15.99 -15.66 6.59
CA PRO A 163 -17.36 -15.65 7.08
C PRO A 163 -17.81 -14.26 7.50
N THR A 164 -19.11 -14.07 7.60
CA THR A 164 -19.71 -12.93 8.32
C THR A 164 -19.83 -13.26 9.83
N ALA A 165 -20.08 -12.22 10.62
CA ALA A 165 -20.30 -12.36 12.06
C ALA A 165 -21.76 -12.08 12.44
N ARG A 166 -22.26 -12.73 13.50
CA ARG A 166 -23.58 -12.52 14.10
C ARG A 166 -23.51 -12.64 15.62
N GLU A 167 -24.11 -11.72 16.31
CA GLU A 167 -24.15 -11.72 17.78
C GLU A 167 -25.28 -12.64 18.29
N ASN A 168 -24.92 -13.75 18.91
CA ASN A 168 -25.89 -14.77 19.39
C ASN A 168 -26.88 -15.20 18.29
N GLY A 169 -26.40 -15.33 17.05
CA GLY A 169 -27.20 -15.68 15.88
C GLY A 169 -28.04 -14.54 15.29
N LYS A 170 -28.02 -13.35 15.91
CA LYS A 170 -28.72 -12.16 15.41
C LYS A 170 -27.79 -11.34 14.51
N THR A 171 -28.40 -10.69 13.52
CA THR A 171 -27.74 -9.73 12.66
C THR A 171 -27.09 -8.61 13.48
N ILE A 172 -25.84 -8.32 13.17
CA ILE A 172 -25.12 -7.16 13.69
C ILE A 172 -25.34 -6.03 12.70
N GLU A 173 -25.87 -4.91 13.17
CA GLU A 173 -25.99 -3.67 12.38
C GLU A 173 -24.94 -2.65 12.82
N GLY A 174 -24.56 -1.75 11.89
CA GLY A 174 -23.67 -0.64 12.18
C GLY A 174 -23.80 0.47 11.15
N LEU A 175 -23.05 1.54 11.38
CA LEU A 175 -22.92 2.64 10.44
C LEU A 175 -21.66 2.49 9.61
N LEU A 176 -21.79 2.73 8.32
CA LEU A 176 -20.66 2.77 7.39
C LEU A 176 -20.59 4.12 6.71
N ARG A 177 -19.37 4.67 6.59
CA ARG A 177 -19.12 5.92 5.89
C ARG A 177 -18.37 5.68 4.60
N GLY A 178 -18.74 6.44 3.57
CA GLY A 178 -17.97 6.57 2.35
C GLY A 178 -17.95 8.01 1.88
N ASP A 179 -17.02 8.32 0.99
CA ASP A 179 -16.90 9.64 0.37
C ASP A 179 -16.45 9.53 -1.08
N VAL A 180 -16.71 10.58 -1.84
CA VAL A 180 -16.30 10.72 -3.23
C VAL A 180 -16.06 12.18 -3.56
N MET A 181 -15.03 12.45 -4.35
CA MET A 181 -14.84 13.71 -5.04
C MET A 181 -14.94 13.44 -6.54
N PRO A 182 -16.08 13.69 -7.18
CA PRO A 182 -16.25 13.45 -8.60
C PRO A 182 -15.25 14.26 -9.45
N TRP A 183 -14.83 13.71 -10.58
CA TRP A 183 -13.99 14.40 -11.58
C TRP A 183 -14.80 14.82 -12.82
N LYS A 184 -16.06 14.46 -12.87
CA LYS A 184 -17.05 14.86 -13.88
C LYS A 184 -18.44 14.88 -13.25
N PRO A 185 -19.41 15.59 -13.85
CA PRO A 185 -20.81 15.50 -13.39
C PRO A 185 -21.30 14.05 -13.42
N MET A 186 -21.95 13.62 -12.36
CA MET A 186 -22.52 12.27 -12.21
C MET A 186 -23.91 12.40 -11.62
N SER A 187 -24.90 11.63 -12.13
CA SER A 187 -26.25 11.57 -11.56
C SER A 187 -26.35 10.57 -10.41
N GLU A 188 -25.46 9.59 -10.40
CA GLU A 188 -25.37 8.55 -9.38
C GLU A 188 -23.94 8.18 -9.08
N ILE A 189 -23.69 7.64 -7.89
CA ILE A 189 -22.40 7.11 -7.44
C ILE A 189 -22.59 5.72 -6.82
N PRO A 190 -21.65 4.79 -7.03
CA PRO A 190 -21.65 3.52 -6.30
C PRO A 190 -21.23 3.76 -4.83
N LEU A 191 -21.74 2.92 -3.92
CA LEU A 191 -21.33 2.92 -2.50
C LEU A 191 -19.90 2.35 -2.31
N GLY A 192 -19.42 1.56 -3.26
CA GLY A 192 -18.06 1.03 -3.27
C GLY A 192 -17.01 2.12 -3.44
N HIS A 193 -15.75 1.75 -3.22
CA HIS A 193 -14.65 2.67 -3.38
C HIS A 193 -14.47 3.09 -4.84
N LEU A 194 -14.76 4.36 -5.14
CA LEU A 194 -14.66 4.93 -6.48
C LEU A 194 -13.32 5.62 -6.66
N ILE A 195 -12.56 5.18 -7.65
CA ILE A 195 -11.34 5.82 -8.14
C ILE A 195 -11.52 6.19 -9.63
N GLN A 196 -10.65 7.04 -10.17
CA GLN A 196 -10.74 7.48 -11.57
C GLN A 196 -10.77 6.33 -12.57
N ALA A 197 -10.06 5.22 -12.26
CA ALA A 197 -10.04 4.01 -13.08
C ALA A 197 -11.28 3.11 -12.89
N GLY A 198 -12.30 3.54 -12.13
CA GLY A 198 -13.52 2.80 -11.85
C GLY A 198 -13.67 2.37 -10.39
N ILE A 199 -14.43 1.31 -10.14
CA ILE A 199 -14.68 0.81 -8.79
C ILE A 199 -13.48 -0.01 -8.32
N GLY A 200 -12.79 0.47 -7.26
CA GLY A 200 -11.62 -0.18 -6.68
C GLY A 200 -11.91 -1.27 -5.65
N GLY A 201 -13.16 -1.34 -5.13
CA GLY A 201 -13.60 -2.32 -4.14
C GLY A 201 -15.11 -2.39 -4.08
N THR A 202 -15.63 -3.55 -3.67
CA THR A 202 -17.06 -3.70 -3.41
C THR A 202 -17.43 -3.09 -2.03
N GLU A 203 -18.70 -3.05 -1.73
CA GLU A 203 -19.25 -2.43 -0.54
C GLU A 203 -20.15 -3.38 0.24
N TYR A 204 -20.42 -3.03 1.50
CA TYR A 204 -21.60 -3.55 2.19
C TYR A 204 -22.85 -2.91 1.58
N PRO A 205 -23.88 -3.70 1.24
CA PRO A 205 -25.14 -3.14 0.77
C PRO A 205 -25.86 -2.39 1.89
N VAL A 206 -26.68 -1.40 1.54
CA VAL A 206 -27.57 -0.75 2.50
C VAL A 206 -28.51 -1.78 3.09
N ALA A 207 -28.54 -1.88 4.41
CA ALA A 207 -29.43 -2.82 5.11
C ALA A 207 -30.85 -2.26 5.27
N VAL A 208 -30.97 -0.97 5.59
CA VAL A 208 -32.26 -0.29 5.83
C VAL A 208 -32.28 1.04 5.06
N PRO A 209 -32.85 1.07 3.83
CA PRO A 209 -32.82 2.26 2.96
C PRO A 209 -33.49 3.50 3.58
N ASP A 210 -34.58 3.33 4.33
CA ASP A 210 -35.35 4.43 4.91
C ASP A 210 -34.94 4.76 6.36
N ASP A 211 -33.79 4.27 6.82
CA ASP A 211 -33.30 4.56 8.19
C ASP A 211 -32.92 6.05 8.30
N PRO A 212 -33.40 6.76 9.34
CA PRO A 212 -33.11 8.18 9.53
C PRO A 212 -31.62 8.48 9.83
N ARG A 213 -30.81 7.46 10.14
CA ARG A 213 -29.35 7.57 10.30
C ARG A 213 -28.62 7.66 8.96
N ASN A 214 -29.28 7.30 7.85
CA ASN A 214 -28.71 7.46 6.52
C ASN A 214 -28.64 8.95 6.16
N THR A 215 -27.44 9.43 5.83
CA THR A 215 -27.22 10.83 5.53
C THR A 215 -26.34 11.00 4.31
N LEU A 216 -26.53 12.08 3.57
CA LEU A 216 -25.67 12.55 2.50
C LEU A 216 -25.31 14.01 2.80
N THR A 217 -24.03 14.33 2.75
CA THR A 217 -23.52 15.69 2.94
C THR A 217 -22.60 16.10 1.80
N VAL A 218 -22.44 17.41 1.62
CA VAL A 218 -21.51 17.99 0.63
C VAL A 218 -20.67 19.08 1.29
N ARG A 219 -19.42 19.26 0.83
CA ARG A 219 -18.51 20.33 1.21
C ARG A 219 -17.54 20.63 0.07
N ASP A 220 -16.96 21.84 0.07
CA ASP A 220 -16.08 22.30 -1.00
C ASP A 220 -14.64 21.79 -0.85
N TRP A 221 -14.16 21.55 0.37
CA TRP A 221 -12.84 20.99 0.69
C TRP A 221 -12.86 20.23 2.03
N ARG A 222 -11.77 19.54 2.33
CA ARG A 222 -11.70 18.57 3.44
C ARG A 222 -12.07 19.15 4.82
N ASP A 223 -11.68 20.38 5.10
CA ASP A 223 -11.93 21.04 6.39
C ASP A 223 -13.15 21.97 6.37
N ALA A 224 -13.85 22.07 5.23
CA ALA A 224 -15.07 22.85 5.15
C ALA A 224 -16.22 22.22 5.95
N GLN A 225 -17.12 23.07 6.43
CA GLN A 225 -18.34 22.61 7.09
C GLN A 225 -19.18 21.74 6.14
N ARG A 226 -19.64 20.60 6.65
CA ARG A 226 -20.55 19.71 5.92
C ARG A 226 -21.94 20.34 5.83
N THR A 227 -22.50 20.41 4.63
CA THR A 227 -23.88 20.80 4.39
C THR A 227 -24.71 19.54 4.18
N LEU A 228 -25.72 19.32 5.01
CA LEU A 228 -26.64 18.20 4.88
C LEU A 228 -27.52 18.38 3.63
N ILE A 229 -27.58 17.36 2.79
CA ILE A 229 -28.49 17.30 1.65
C ILE A 229 -29.81 16.69 2.16
N PRO A 230 -30.96 17.36 1.98
CA PRO A 230 -32.26 16.85 2.43
C PRO A 230 -32.57 15.46 1.83
N SER A 231 -33.14 14.57 2.63
CA SER A 231 -33.47 13.20 2.19
C SER A 231 -34.46 13.14 1.01
N ALA A 232 -35.22 14.20 0.77
CA ALA A 232 -36.08 14.29 -0.41
C ALA A 232 -35.32 14.53 -1.73
N GLU A 233 -34.03 14.92 -1.67
CA GLU A 233 -33.21 15.24 -2.84
C GLU A 233 -32.36 14.06 -3.31
N TRP A 234 -32.25 12.98 -2.55
CA TRP A 234 -31.45 11.82 -2.90
C TRP A 234 -32.11 10.51 -2.45
N GLN A 235 -31.70 9.41 -3.03
CA GLN A 235 -32.22 8.08 -2.69
C GLN A 235 -31.20 6.97 -3.05
N PHE A 236 -31.36 5.80 -2.43
CA PHE A 236 -30.64 4.61 -2.83
C PHE A 236 -31.23 4.03 -4.12
N ALA A 237 -30.66 4.43 -5.25
CA ALA A 237 -31.15 4.07 -6.58
C ALA A 237 -30.03 4.16 -7.62
N GLN A 238 -30.24 3.53 -8.76
CA GLN A 238 -29.38 3.59 -9.94
C GLN A 238 -30.21 3.80 -11.21
N ILE A 239 -29.57 4.29 -12.27
CA ILE A 239 -30.21 4.46 -13.57
C ILE A 239 -29.90 3.21 -14.43
N VAL A 240 -30.95 2.47 -14.79
CA VAL A 240 -30.88 1.32 -15.69
C VAL A 240 -31.76 1.61 -16.89
N ASP A 241 -31.18 1.57 -18.10
CA ASP A 241 -31.90 1.86 -19.36
C ASP A 241 -32.68 3.20 -19.33
N GLY A 242 -32.05 4.24 -18.73
CA GLY A 242 -32.64 5.58 -18.61
C GLY A 242 -33.74 5.71 -17.56
N LYS A 243 -34.00 4.68 -16.77
CA LYS A 243 -35.00 4.68 -15.70
C LYS A 243 -34.35 4.56 -14.33
N LEU A 244 -34.84 5.34 -13.38
CA LEU A 244 -34.43 5.26 -11.99
C LEU A 244 -35.07 4.01 -11.35
N VAL A 245 -34.21 3.11 -10.82
CA VAL A 245 -34.64 1.89 -10.12
C VAL A 245 -34.03 1.81 -8.75
N PRO A 246 -34.72 1.29 -7.72
CA PRO A 246 -34.14 1.11 -6.38
C PRO A 246 -32.85 0.28 -6.43
N SER A 247 -31.84 0.67 -5.66
CA SER A 247 -30.58 -0.05 -5.53
C SER A 247 -30.06 0.06 -4.10
N ASN A 248 -29.60 -1.02 -3.53
CA ASN A 248 -28.92 -0.98 -2.23
C ASN A 248 -27.40 -0.78 -2.36
N ARG A 249 -26.91 -0.42 -3.55
CA ARG A 249 -25.47 -0.27 -3.87
C ARG A 249 -25.11 1.04 -4.55
N HIS A 250 -26.10 1.92 -4.80
CA HIS A 250 -25.87 3.21 -5.44
C HIS A 250 -26.68 4.30 -4.75
N ILE A 251 -26.18 5.52 -4.82
CA ILE A 251 -26.88 6.74 -4.43
C ILE A 251 -27.15 7.56 -5.70
N HIS A 252 -28.41 7.91 -5.91
CA HIS A 252 -28.82 8.89 -6.91
C HIS A 252 -29.11 10.22 -6.23
N LEU A 253 -28.64 11.32 -6.81
CA LEU A 253 -28.85 12.69 -6.33
C LEU A 253 -29.60 13.50 -7.39
N ASN A 254 -30.74 14.09 -7.00
CA ASN A 254 -31.45 15.04 -7.83
C ASN A 254 -30.55 16.25 -8.11
N GLY A 255 -30.36 16.61 -9.37
CA GLY A 255 -29.41 17.67 -9.76
C GLY A 255 -27.98 17.20 -9.96
N GLY A 256 -27.63 15.99 -9.48
CA GLY A 256 -26.33 15.34 -9.71
C GLY A 256 -25.23 15.75 -8.73
N PHE A 257 -24.12 15.04 -8.85
CA PHE A 257 -22.88 15.25 -8.11
C PHE A 257 -21.95 16.15 -8.93
N GLU A 258 -21.48 17.24 -8.33
CA GLU A 258 -20.63 18.23 -8.97
C GLU A 258 -19.15 17.87 -8.87
N PRO A 259 -18.35 18.07 -9.95
CA PRO A 259 -16.91 17.86 -9.92
C PRO A 259 -16.20 18.72 -8.86
N GLY A 260 -15.22 18.15 -8.18
CA GLY A 260 -14.37 18.88 -7.22
C GLY A 260 -15.00 19.12 -5.85
N LYS A 261 -16.29 18.81 -5.65
CA LYS A 261 -16.92 18.82 -4.32
C LYS A 261 -16.74 17.45 -3.64
N ILE A 262 -16.66 17.44 -2.33
CA ILE A 262 -16.58 16.22 -1.52
C ILE A 262 -18.00 15.89 -1.04
N TYR A 263 -18.52 14.76 -1.54
CA TYR A 263 -19.76 14.16 -1.05
C TYR A 263 -19.41 13.06 -0.06
N GLU A 264 -20.06 13.09 1.11
CA GLU A 264 -19.87 12.08 2.15
C GLU A 264 -21.22 11.50 2.53
N TYR A 265 -21.30 10.18 2.56
CA TYR A 265 -22.51 9.44 2.90
C TYR A 265 -22.24 8.49 4.06
N VAL A 266 -23.23 8.41 4.96
CA VAL A 266 -23.29 7.45 6.07
C VAL A 266 -24.55 6.65 5.91
N TYR A 267 -24.48 5.33 6.09
CA TYR A 267 -25.63 4.46 5.93
C TYR A 267 -25.55 3.22 6.81
N VAL A 268 -26.71 2.63 7.09
CA VAL A 268 -26.85 1.43 7.89
C VAL A 268 -26.47 0.19 7.08
N VAL A 269 -25.58 -0.62 7.63
CA VAL A 269 -25.12 -1.89 7.07
C VAL A 269 -25.37 -3.04 8.05
N ALA A 270 -25.29 -4.28 7.56
CA ALA A 270 -25.53 -5.49 8.34
C ALA A 270 -24.55 -6.60 8.00
N ASP A 271 -24.45 -7.60 8.90
CA ASP A 271 -23.67 -8.83 8.74
C ASP A 271 -22.18 -8.55 8.37
N PRO A 272 -21.36 -8.00 9.29
CA PRO A 272 -19.96 -7.67 9.04
C PRO A 272 -19.14 -8.90 8.66
N VAL A 273 -18.26 -8.75 7.68
CA VAL A 273 -17.27 -9.78 7.32
C VAL A 273 -16.14 -9.77 8.34
N VAL A 274 -15.68 -10.94 8.78
CA VAL A 274 -14.52 -11.11 9.68
C VAL A 274 -13.23 -10.84 8.88
N ALA A 275 -13.02 -9.57 8.53
CA ALA A 275 -11.98 -9.13 7.60
C ALA A 275 -10.55 -9.36 8.12
N GLY A 276 -10.35 -9.32 9.45
CA GLY A 276 -9.05 -9.56 10.11
C GLY A 276 -8.45 -10.94 9.81
N LEU A 277 -9.23 -11.88 9.30
CA LEU A 277 -8.76 -13.17 8.77
C LEU A 277 -7.75 -13.00 7.62
N GLY A 278 -7.71 -11.84 6.98
CA GLY A 278 -6.67 -11.52 6.00
C GLY A 278 -5.26 -11.51 6.59
N PHE A 279 -5.09 -11.07 7.84
CA PHE A 279 -3.81 -11.16 8.54
C PHE A 279 -3.42 -12.60 8.84
N ALA A 280 -4.38 -13.41 9.31
CA ALA A 280 -4.17 -14.84 9.54
C ALA A 280 -3.82 -15.57 8.23
N ALA A 281 -4.45 -15.25 7.09
CA ALA A 281 -4.13 -15.85 5.79
C ALA A 281 -2.65 -15.66 5.42
N VAL A 282 -2.13 -14.43 5.54
CA VAL A 282 -0.73 -14.11 5.19
C VAL A 282 0.23 -14.78 6.17
N ARG A 283 -0.04 -14.70 7.47
CA ARG A 283 0.75 -15.32 8.54
C ARG A 283 0.84 -16.83 8.36
N ASP A 284 -0.32 -17.50 8.24
CA ASP A 284 -0.40 -18.95 8.24
C ASP A 284 0.08 -19.56 6.93
N PHE A 285 -0.04 -18.83 5.80
CA PHE A 285 0.58 -19.24 4.55
C PHE A 285 2.11 -19.15 4.63
N ALA A 286 2.66 -18.10 5.23
CA ALA A 286 4.10 -17.95 5.42
C ALA A 286 4.65 -19.07 6.33
N SER A 287 4.00 -19.36 7.45
CA SER A 287 4.34 -20.48 8.33
C SER A 287 4.26 -21.83 7.61
N TYR A 288 3.18 -22.07 6.85
CA TYR A 288 3.02 -23.26 6.02
C TYR A 288 4.18 -23.44 5.03
N ALA A 289 4.57 -22.38 4.34
CA ALA A 289 5.67 -22.44 3.36
C ALA A 289 7.01 -22.81 4.02
N LYS A 290 7.23 -22.40 5.28
CA LYS A 290 8.48 -22.66 6.01
C LYS A 290 8.50 -24.03 6.70
N HIS A 291 7.39 -24.47 7.25
CA HIS A 291 7.38 -25.59 8.21
C HIS A 291 6.65 -26.83 7.70
N ASN A 292 5.80 -26.73 6.68
CA ASN A 292 5.08 -27.90 6.17
C ASN A 292 5.92 -28.62 5.09
N PRO A 293 6.25 -29.93 5.27
CA PRO A 293 7.03 -30.69 4.29
C PRO A 293 6.34 -30.84 2.93
N ASP A 294 5.00 -30.73 2.89
CA ASP A 294 4.19 -30.82 1.68
C ASP A 294 3.80 -29.45 1.14
N ALA A 295 4.50 -28.38 1.55
CA ALA A 295 4.21 -27.03 1.10
C ALA A 295 4.32 -26.92 -0.44
N ILE A 296 3.29 -26.33 -1.05
CA ILE A 296 3.27 -26.14 -2.51
C ILE A 296 4.40 -25.23 -3.00
N VAL A 297 4.86 -24.31 -2.14
CA VAL A 297 6.02 -23.43 -2.38
C VAL A 297 6.88 -23.51 -1.11
N PRO A 298 7.75 -24.52 -0.97
CA PRO A 298 8.61 -24.63 0.19
C PRO A 298 9.63 -23.50 0.22
N ALA A 299 9.84 -22.91 1.39
CA ALA A 299 10.77 -21.80 1.59
C ALA A 299 11.54 -21.95 2.91
N GLU A 300 12.79 -21.51 2.92
CA GLU A 300 13.58 -21.35 4.15
C GLU A 300 13.31 -19.98 4.79
N ARG A 301 12.95 -18.99 3.95
CA ARG A 301 12.73 -17.59 4.31
C ARG A 301 11.55 -17.03 3.54
N VAL A 302 10.72 -16.22 4.20
CA VAL A 302 9.56 -15.58 3.58
C VAL A 302 9.63 -14.07 3.77
N TYR A 303 9.55 -13.32 2.66
CA TYR A 303 9.52 -11.87 2.65
C TYR A 303 8.14 -11.38 2.25
N GLY A 304 7.45 -10.70 3.17
CA GLY A 304 6.19 -10.04 2.87
C GLY A 304 6.43 -8.78 2.04
N GLU A 305 5.77 -8.69 0.90
CA GLU A 305 5.87 -7.54 0.00
C GLU A 305 4.50 -6.88 -0.15
N GLY A 306 4.46 -5.55 -0.03
CA GLY A 306 3.23 -4.79 -0.18
C GLY A 306 3.43 -3.36 -0.64
N ILE A 307 2.61 -2.95 -1.62
CA ILE A 307 2.67 -1.62 -2.22
C ILE A 307 1.42 -0.83 -1.84
N SER A 308 1.57 0.41 -1.37
CA SER A 308 0.46 1.32 -1.09
C SER A 308 -0.46 0.78 0.01
N GLN A 309 -1.70 0.45 -0.30
CA GLN A 309 -2.64 -0.22 0.60
C GLN A 309 -1.99 -1.42 1.31
N ASN A 310 -1.21 -2.19 0.61
CA ASN A 310 -0.60 -3.43 1.11
C ASN A 310 0.67 -3.19 1.92
N GLY A 311 1.41 -2.13 1.62
CA GLY A 311 2.44 -1.61 2.52
C GLY A 311 1.82 -1.22 3.87
N ARG A 312 0.63 -0.57 3.87
CA ARG A 312 -0.13 -0.26 5.09
C ARG A 312 -0.67 -1.51 5.77
N PHE A 313 -1.11 -2.52 5.00
CA PHE A 313 -1.51 -3.82 5.54
C PHE A 313 -0.35 -4.48 6.29
N LEU A 314 0.86 -4.51 5.74
CA LEU A 314 2.04 -5.07 6.40
C LEU A 314 2.43 -4.28 7.66
N ARG A 315 2.28 -2.95 7.65
CA ARG A 315 2.46 -2.12 8.84
C ARG A 315 1.41 -2.46 9.93
N ASP A 316 0.16 -2.65 9.53
CA ASP A 316 -0.92 -3.02 10.46
C ASP A 316 -0.80 -4.47 10.95
N LEU A 317 -0.35 -5.40 10.10
CA LEU A 317 -0.01 -6.78 10.48
C LEU A 317 1.01 -6.81 11.63
N LEU A 318 2.07 -6.00 11.54
CA LEU A 318 3.08 -5.86 12.61
C LEU A 318 2.49 -5.25 13.88
N TYR A 319 1.74 -4.15 13.75
CA TYR A 319 1.09 -3.48 14.88
C TYR A 319 0.10 -4.39 15.61
N GLN A 320 -0.63 -5.21 14.89
CA GLN A 320 -1.60 -6.16 15.44
C GLN A 320 -0.95 -7.44 15.98
N GLY A 321 0.37 -7.64 15.79
CA GLY A 321 1.11 -8.79 16.30
C GLY A 321 0.97 -10.07 15.47
N PHE A 322 0.54 -9.97 14.22
CA PHE A 322 0.34 -11.14 13.34
C PHE A 322 1.61 -11.67 12.68
N ASN A 323 2.81 -11.26 13.13
CA ASN A 323 4.03 -11.94 12.70
C ASN A 323 4.38 -13.17 13.55
N ALA A 324 3.69 -13.40 14.67
CA ALA A 324 3.70 -14.65 15.40
C ALA A 324 2.59 -15.57 14.88
N ASP A 325 2.94 -16.78 14.46
CA ASP A 325 1.96 -17.81 14.13
C ASP A 325 1.31 -18.39 15.39
N GLU A 326 0.42 -19.37 15.29
CA GLU A 326 -0.27 -19.95 16.46
C GLU A 326 0.66 -20.70 17.41
N GLN A 327 1.89 -21.04 16.98
CA GLN A 327 2.94 -21.65 17.78
C GLN A 327 3.87 -20.60 18.42
N GLY A 328 3.71 -19.33 18.05
CA GLY A 328 4.59 -18.23 18.47
C GLY A 328 5.86 -18.12 17.62
N GLU A 329 5.93 -18.85 16.50
CA GLU A 329 7.06 -18.80 15.58
C GLU A 329 6.95 -17.60 14.62
N MET A 330 8.07 -17.06 14.17
CA MET A 330 8.11 -15.94 13.25
C MET A 330 7.66 -16.35 11.85
N ALA A 331 6.58 -15.76 11.35
CA ALA A 331 6.02 -16.07 10.03
C ALA A 331 6.82 -15.42 8.89
N LEU A 332 6.98 -14.10 8.91
CA LEU A 332 7.73 -13.33 7.91
C LEU A 332 9.11 -12.97 8.46
N ASP A 333 10.16 -13.32 7.74
CA ASP A 333 11.55 -13.02 8.11
C ASP A 333 11.97 -11.61 7.66
N GLY A 334 11.34 -11.10 6.60
CA GLY A 334 11.55 -9.75 6.07
C GLY A 334 10.25 -9.12 5.58
N ILE A 335 10.19 -7.79 5.59
CA ILE A 335 9.06 -7.00 5.09
C ILE A 335 9.55 -5.86 4.21
N LEU A 336 8.97 -5.75 3.01
CA LEU A 336 9.12 -4.64 2.08
C LEU A 336 7.78 -3.91 1.97
N ALA A 337 7.63 -2.83 2.75
CA ALA A 337 6.42 -2.01 2.74
C ALA A 337 6.69 -0.72 1.95
N HIS A 338 6.24 -0.68 0.69
CA HIS A 338 6.47 0.42 -0.23
C HIS A 338 5.28 1.38 -0.28
N VAL A 339 5.57 2.67 -0.30
CA VAL A 339 4.63 3.80 -0.42
C VAL A 339 3.40 3.68 0.49
N ALA A 340 3.66 3.23 1.72
CA ALA A 340 2.65 3.15 2.77
C ALA A 340 2.39 4.50 3.44
N GLY A 341 3.35 5.43 3.38
CA GLY A 341 3.34 6.61 4.23
C GLY A 341 3.33 6.24 5.71
N ALA A 342 2.61 7.00 6.52
CA ALA A 342 2.44 6.72 7.94
C ALA A 342 1.28 5.77 8.24
N GLY A 343 0.47 5.44 7.23
CA GLY A 343 -0.81 4.78 7.41
C GLY A 343 -0.72 3.31 7.78
N ARG A 344 -1.80 2.87 8.40
CA ARG A 344 -2.27 1.48 8.52
C ARG A 344 -3.54 1.35 7.68
N GLY A 345 -4.65 0.75 8.14
CA GLY A 345 -5.87 0.71 7.34
C GLY A 345 -7.08 0.13 8.04
N SER A 346 -8.22 0.22 7.40
CA SER A 346 -9.47 -0.40 7.86
C SER A 346 -9.48 -1.90 7.51
N PHE A 347 -8.53 -2.68 8.08
CA PHE A 347 -8.32 -4.08 7.73
C PHE A 347 -8.87 -5.06 8.76
N ASN A 348 -8.97 -4.65 10.04
CA ASN A 348 -9.44 -5.48 11.14
C ASN A 348 -10.43 -4.68 12.00
N TYR A 349 -11.55 -4.32 11.41
CA TYR A 349 -12.64 -3.60 12.06
C TYR A 349 -13.97 -4.29 11.75
N ARG A 350 -14.94 -4.14 12.63
CA ARG A 350 -16.33 -4.46 12.32
C ARG A 350 -16.79 -3.56 11.17
N PHE A 351 -17.30 -4.11 10.08
CA PHE A 351 -17.57 -3.44 8.82
C PHE A 351 -16.32 -2.80 8.19
N ALA A 352 -15.18 -3.51 8.25
CA ALA A 352 -13.94 -3.09 7.61
C ALA A 352 -14.12 -2.83 6.11
N GLN A 353 -13.48 -1.75 5.62
CA GLN A 353 -13.47 -1.34 4.22
C GLN A 353 -12.02 -1.36 3.67
N PRO A 354 -11.43 -2.54 3.41
CA PRO A 354 -10.02 -2.64 3.02
C PRO A 354 -9.63 -1.81 1.81
N SER A 355 -10.51 -1.72 0.80
CA SER A 355 -10.25 -0.97 -0.45
C SER A 355 -10.37 0.55 -0.31
N ARG A 356 -10.95 1.06 0.78
CA ARG A 356 -11.17 2.50 0.99
C ARG A 356 -9.85 3.25 1.17
N ASP A 357 -9.84 4.56 0.99
CA ASP A 357 -8.75 5.52 1.29
C ASP A 357 -7.76 5.87 0.15
N ALA A 358 -8.11 5.65 -1.10
CA ALA A 358 -7.22 6.01 -2.21
C ALA A 358 -7.17 7.52 -2.50
N GLN A 359 -8.19 8.28 -2.12
CA GLN A 359 -8.26 9.71 -2.39
C GLN A 359 -7.55 10.54 -1.31
N PRO A 360 -6.91 11.68 -1.64
CA PRO A 360 -6.28 12.56 -0.67
C PRO A 360 -7.23 13.09 0.41
N THR A 361 -8.52 13.16 0.09
CA THR A 361 -9.55 13.68 0.98
C THR A 361 -10.21 12.60 1.84
N SER A 362 -10.15 11.31 1.44
CA SER A 362 -10.84 10.23 2.14
C SER A 362 -10.01 9.62 3.26
N SER A 363 -8.69 9.52 3.13
CA SER A 363 -7.83 8.88 4.13
C SER A 363 -7.90 9.52 5.52
N VAL A 364 -8.20 10.82 5.58
CA VAL A 364 -8.21 11.59 6.83
C VAL A 364 -9.36 11.23 7.78
N PHE A 365 -10.41 10.58 7.28
CA PHE A 365 -11.61 10.25 8.08
C PHE A 365 -11.85 8.74 8.22
N PHE A 366 -10.90 7.93 7.80
CA PHE A 366 -10.88 6.49 8.05
C PHE A 366 -9.81 6.15 9.10
N PRO A 367 -9.88 5.02 9.79
CA PRO A 367 -8.86 4.63 10.77
C PRO A 367 -7.58 4.15 10.08
N THR A 368 -6.92 5.05 9.31
CA THR A 368 -5.72 4.79 8.52
C THR A 368 -4.49 5.45 9.09
N ASP A 369 -4.47 6.79 9.16
CA ASP A 369 -3.32 7.57 9.63
C ASP A 369 -3.46 7.85 11.12
N ILE A 370 -3.32 6.79 11.94
CA ILE A 370 -3.55 6.80 13.39
C ILE A 370 -2.30 6.39 14.16
N PHE A 371 -2.08 7.04 15.32
CA PHE A 371 -1.00 6.71 16.24
C PHE A 371 -1.07 5.23 16.71
N PRO A 372 0.09 4.53 16.89
CA PRO A 372 1.48 4.97 16.68
C PRO A 372 1.91 4.92 15.22
N PHE A 373 2.86 5.79 14.85
CA PHE A 373 3.40 5.88 13.49
C PHE A 373 4.81 5.29 13.37
N THR A 374 5.65 5.52 14.39
CA THR A 374 7.05 5.11 14.45
C THR A 374 7.22 3.65 14.82
N ASP A 375 8.31 3.04 14.39
CA ASP A 375 8.68 1.66 14.73
C ASP A 375 8.98 1.50 16.24
N GLN A 376 9.66 2.46 16.85
CA GLN A 376 9.94 2.52 18.28
C GLN A 376 8.80 3.20 19.05
N PRO A 377 8.65 2.90 20.36
CA PRO A 377 7.66 3.56 21.20
C PRO A 377 7.86 5.08 21.23
N GLY A 378 6.77 5.81 21.00
CA GLY A 378 6.70 7.25 21.13
C GLY A 378 5.49 7.66 21.95
N LYS A 379 5.36 8.97 22.21
CA LYS A 379 4.21 9.56 22.93
C LYS A 379 3.54 10.60 22.05
N ASP A 380 2.21 10.54 21.95
CA ASP A 380 1.43 11.66 21.46
C ASP A 380 1.21 12.67 22.60
N PRO A 381 1.78 13.87 22.52
CA PRO A 381 1.70 14.84 23.61
C PRO A 381 0.28 15.42 23.80
N VAL A 382 -0.60 15.30 22.81
CA VAL A 382 -1.99 15.81 22.86
C VAL A 382 -2.93 14.80 23.52
N THR A 383 -2.88 13.52 23.11
CA THR A 383 -3.74 12.48 23.67
C THR A 383 -3.15 11.82 24.91
N GLY A 384 -1.83 11.90 25.07
CA GLY A 384 -1.08 11.17 26.10
C GLY A 384 -0.84 9.71 25.76
N GLU A 385 -1.35 9.20 24.64
CA GLU A 385 -1.11 7.82 24.19
C GLU A 385 0.38 7.55 23.98
N THR A 386 0.80 6.32 24.30
CA THR A 386 2.16 5.83 24.08
C THR A 386 2.12 4.52 23.30
N GLY A 387 3.08 4.29 22.42
CA GLY A 387 3.21 3.02 21.68
C GLY A 387 4.14 3.14 20.49
N GLY A 388 4.53 2.00 19.96
CA GLY A 388 5.31 1.81 18.74
C GLY A 388 4.67 0.76 17.84
N LEU A 389 4.98 0.84 16.56
CA LEU A 389 4.46 -0.10 15.56
C LEU A 389 4.94 -1.54 15.84
N LEU A 390 6.14 -1.69 16.39
CA LEU A 390 6.78 -2.98 16.62
C LEU A 390 6.64 -3.53 18.05
N ASP A 391 5.89 -2.86 18.94
CA ASP A 391 5.81 -3.26 20.35
C ASP A 391 5.39 -4.72 20.54
N LEU A 392 4.41 -5.20 19.78
CA LEU A 392 3.94 -6.58 19.88
C LEU A 392 4.93 -7.58 19.28
N SER A 393 5.45 -7.30 18.10
CA SER A 393 6.43 -8.20 17.46
C SER A 393 7.73 -8.29 18.28
N ALA A 394 8.14 -7.20 18.94
CA ALA A 394 9.27 -7.18 19.85
C ALA A 394 9.00 -7.98 21.12
N SER A 395 7.83 -7.79 21.75
CA SER A 395 7.45 -8.53 22.96
C SER A 395 7.27 -10.04 22.74
N GLN A 396 6.91 -10.42 21.52
CA GLN A 396 6.78 -11.82 21.08
C GLN A 396 8.09 -12.40 20.51
N ASN A 397 9.14 -11.58 20.39
CA ASN A 397 10.43 -11.96 19.80
C ASN A 397 10.35 -12.42 18.32
N VAL A 398 9.44 -11.84 17.55
CA VAL A 398 9.18 -12.13 16.11
C VAL A 398 9.31 -10.90 15.23
N THR A 399 10.23 -9.99 15.56
CA THR A 399 10.47 -8.77 14.77
C THR A 399 11.27 -9.10 13.51
N PRO A 400 10.71 -8.93 12.31
CA PRO A 400 11.41 -9.21 11.05
C PRO A 400 12.41 -8.10 10.70
N LYS A 401 13.20 -8.28 9.65
CA LYS A 401 13.92 -7.17 8.98
C LYS A 401 12.94 -6.37 8.12
N ILE A 402 13.01 -5.04 8.14
CA ILE A 402 11.97 -4.19 7.54
C ILE A 402 12.57 -3.09 6.68
N PHE A 403 12.05 -2.94 5.47
CA PHE A 403 12.20 -1.74 4.66
C PHE A 403 10.87 -0.98 4.59
N PHE A 404 10.84 0.24 5.10
CA PHE A 404 9.82 1.22 4.80
C PHE A 404 10.36 2.14 3.71
N SER A 405 9.82 2.01 2.51
CA SER A 405 10.23 2.86 1.39
C SER A 405 9.08 3.73 0.94
N ASN A 406 9.34 5.02 0.79
CA ASN A 406 8.39 6.02 0.35
C ASN A 406 8.97 6.83 -0.80
N THR A 407 8.11 7.42 -1.60
CA THR A 407 8.47 8.40 -2.62
C THR A 407 8.17 9.81 -2.12
N SER A 408 8.49 10.80 -2.91
CA SER A 408 8.13 12.20 -2.61
C SER A 408 6.63 12.38 -2.40
N TYR A 409 5.79 11.65 -3.15
CA TYR A 409 4.35 11.73 -2.98
C TYR A 409 3.87 11.40 -1.56
N GLU A 410 4.46 10.42 -0.88
CA GLU A 410 4.00 10.00 0.44
C GLU A 410 4.19 11.08 1.50
N TYR A 411 5.17 11.95 1.36
CA TYR A 411 5.34 13.11 2.24
C TYR A 411 4.24 14.15 2.02
N TRP A 412 3.78 14.30 0.80
CA TRP A 412 2.70 15.22 0.44
C TRP A 412 1.32 14.65 0.63
N GLY A 413 1.14 13.34 0.32
CA GLY A 413 -0.16 12.70 0.21
C GLY A 413 -0.50 11.68 1.30
N ARG A 414 0.50 11.21 2.09
CA ARG A 414 0.36 10.07 3.02
C ARG A 414 1.11 10.25 4.33
N ALA A 415 1.37 11.49 4.74
CA ALA A 415 1.96 11.83 6.04
C ALA A 415 3.28 11.08 6.36
N ALA A 416 4.12 10.75 5.34
CA ALA A 416 5.28 9.86 5.53
C ALA A 416 6.26 10.38 6.57
N ALA A 417 6.34 11.68 6.80
CA ALA A 417 7.19 12.26 7.84
C ALA A 417 6.95 11.66 9.24
N LEU A 418 5.70 11.30 9.56
CA LEU A 418 5.34 10.76 10.87
C LEU A 418 5.98 9.42 11.22
N ILE A 419 6.51 8.65 10.23
CA ILE A 419 7.16 7.38 10.54
C ILE A 419 8.57 7.53 11.14
N HIS A 420 9.16 8.74 11.06
CA HIS A 420 10.52 9.02 11.55
C HIS A 420 10.64 10.36 12.26
N SER A 421 9.52 11.02 12.59
CA SER A 421 9.48 12.21 13.43
C SER A 421 8.63 11.99 14.69
N ALA A 422 8.92 12.75 15.72
CA ALA A 422 8.06 12.80 16.91
C ALA A 422 6.65 13.27 16.51
N ALA A 423 5.62 12.84 17.25
CA ALA A 423 4.22 13.13 16.95
C ALA A 423 3.86 14.62 17.01
N ASP A 424 4.71 15.45 17.59
CA ASP A 424 4.61 16.92 17.59
C ASP A 424 5.41 17.58 16.45
N GLY A 425 6.15 16.79 15.64
CA GLY A 425 6.94 17.27 14.51
C GLY A 425 8.16 18.11 14.89
N THR A 426 8.64 18.04 16.13
CA THR A 426 9.74 18.89 16.63
C THR A 426 11.11 18.26 16.50
N SER A 427 11.20 16.94 16.35
CA SER A 427 12.48 16.20 16.30
C SER A 427 12.37 14.91 15.47
N ASP A 428 13.51 14.45 14.99
CA ASP A 428 13.65 13.12 14.42
C ASP A 428 13.63 12.07 15.54
N VAL A 429 13.17 10.84 15.22
CA VAL A 429 13.18 9.70 16.15
C VAL A 429 14.21 8.67 15.72
N ALA A 430 14.75 7.94 16.71
CA ALA A 430 15.64 6.82 16.44
C ALA A 430 14.86 5.64 15.84
N LEU A 431 15.53 4.91 14.93
CA LEU A 431 14.96 3.71 14.33
C LEU A 431 15.48 2.45 15.04
N SER A 432 14.70 1.38 15.00
CA SER A 432 15.15 0.05 15.37
C SER A 432 16.26 -0.46 14.43
N ASP A 433 17.18 -1.28 14.93
CA ASP A 433 18.20 -1.96 14.12
C ASP A 433 17.58 -2.90 13.06
N HIS A 434 16.34 -3.30 13.25
CA HIS A 434 15.54 -4.09 12.30
C HIS A 434 14.98 -3.28 11.16
N VAL A 435 15.02 -1.94 11.20
CA VAL A 435 14.32 -1.05 10.26
C VAL A 435 15.31 -0.26 9.42
N ARG A 436 14.98 -0.12 8.13
CA ARG A 436 15.56 0.90 7.24
C ARG A 436 14.42 1.69 6.60
N ILE A 437 14.61 3.00 6.54
CA ILE A 437 13.70 3.92 5.85
C ILE A 437 14.41 4.49 4.62
N TYR A 438 13.75 4.39 3.47
CA TYR A 438 14.24 4.89 2.20
C TYR A 438 13.24 5.85 1.57
N HIS A 439 13.72 7.05 1.27
CA HIS A 439 12.97 8.06 0.53
C HIS A 439 13.55 8.19 -0.88
N PHE A 440 12.76 7.84 -1.90
CA PHE A 440 13.13 7.98 -3.30
C PHE A 440 12.66 9.33 -3.83
N THR A 441 13.61 10.23 -4.09
CA THR A 441 13.34 11.64 -4.36
C THR A 441 12.75 11.88 -5.74
N GLY A 442 11.82 12.83 -5.85
CA GLY A 442 11.20 13.25 -7.10
C GLY A 442 10.18 12.27 -7.69
N LEU A 443 10.03 11.05 -7.12
CA LEU A 443 9.07 10.08 -7.60
C LEU A 443 7.66 10.43 -7.12
N GLN A 444 6.68 10.16 -7.98
CA GLN A 444 5.28 10.08 -7.59
C GLN A 444 4.96 8.68 -7.00
N HIS A 445 3.71 8.42 -6.62
CA HIS A 445 3.29 7.16 -6.00
C HIS A 445 3.58 5.90 -6.85
N PHE A 446 3.63 6.05 -8.15
CA PHE A 446 3.98 5.04 -9.16
C PHE A 446 4.83 5.69 -10.26
N SER A 447 5.39 4.92 -11.19
CA SER A 447 6.11 5.50 -12.33
C SER A 447 5.12 6.07 -13.35
N GLY A 448 5.31 7.32 -13.74
CA GLY A 448 4.56 7.92 -14.84
C GLY A 448 5.03 7.45 -16.22
N PRO A 449 4.30 7.80 -17.28
CA PRO A 449 4.67 7.46 -18.65
C PRO A 449 5.93 8.22 -19.12
N PHE A 450 6.64 7.61 -20.04
CA PHE A 450 7.70 8.26 -20.78
C PHE A 450 7.51 8.08 -22.30
N PRO A 451 7.65 9.12 -23.13
CA PRO A 451 7.88 10.53 -22.76
C PRO A 451 6.77 11.11 -21.89
N PRO A 452 7.10 12.12 -21.01
CA PRO A 452 6.09 12.77 -20.20
C PRO A 452 5.04 13.47 -21.06
N GLN A 453 3.77 13.29 -20.72
CA GLN A 453 2.65 13.89 -21.44
C GLN A 453 1.81 14.71 -20.47
N LYS A 454 1.41 15.90 -20.88
CA LYS A 454 0.45 16.70 -20.11
C LYS A 454 -0.88 15.97 -20.09
N GLY A 455 -1.40 15.78 -18.88
CA GLY A 455 -2.65 15.08 -18.70
C GLY A 455 -2.57 13.61 -19.09
N ALA A 456 -1.45 12.93 -18.76
CA ALA A 456 -1.25 11.51 -19.03
C ALA A 456 -2.49 10.67 -18.67
N ALA A 457 -2.83 9.74 -19.54
CA ALA A 457 -3.98 8.84 -19.50
C ALA A 457 -5.35 9.51 -19.30
N ASP A 458 -5.47 10.50 -18.41
CA ASP A 458 -6.76 11.07 -17.98
C ASP A 458 -6.86 12.59 -18.15
N GLY A 459 -5.76 13.31 -18.41
CA GLY A 459 -5.78 14.79 -18.55
C GLY A 459 -6.13 15.54 -17.27
N LEU A 460 -5.95 14.91 -16.12
CA LEU A 460 -6.50 15.38 -14.85
C LEU A 460 -5.53 16.26 -14.03
N GLY A 461 -4.23 16.27 -14.39
CA GLY A 461 -3.21 17.09 -13.75
C GLY A 461 -2.93 18.39 -14.45
N GLN A 462 -2.53 19.44 -13.71
CA GLN A 462 -2.10 20.71 -14.30
C GLN A 462 -0.78 20.55 -15.06
N GLU A 463 0.07 19.62 -14.64
CA GLU A 463 1.39 19.35 -15.21
C GLU A 463 1.52 17.91 -15.72
N PRO A 464 2.48 17.62 -16.61
CA PRO A 464 2.82 16.25 -16.97
C PRO A 464 3.27 15.44 -15.74
N GLN A 465 2.97 14.14 -15.73
CA GLN A 465 3.36 13.24 -14.65
C GLN A 465 4.88 13.04 -14.57
N SER A 466 5.39 12.83 -13.34
CA SER A 466 6.79 12.44 -13.11
C SER A 466 7.07 11.06 -13.69
N PRO A 467 8.01 10.92 -14.68
CA PRO A 467 8.26 9.65 -15.37
C PRO A 467 9.33 8.80 -14.71
N LEU A 468 9.78 9.15 -13.49
CA LEU A 468 10.91 8.49 -12.84
C LEU A 468 10.60 7.02 -12.52
N PRO A 469 11.51 6.08 -12.85
CA PRO A 469 11.29 4.65 -12.67
C PRO A 469 11.70 4.18 -11.27
N ILE A 470 10.85 3.37 -10.62
CA ILE A 470 11.17 2.72 -9.33
C ILE A 470 11.75 1.30 -9.50
N LYS A 471 11.54 0.66 -10.65
CA LYS A 471 11.85 -0.75 -10.92
C LYS A 471 13.25 -1.18 -10.46
N TYR A 472 14.27 -0.39 -10.77
CA TYR A 472 15.66 -0.75 -10.50
C TYR A 472 16.00 -0.73 -9.00
N PHE A 473 15.38 0.16 -8.24
CA PHE A 473 15.51 0.18 -6.77
C PHE A 473 14.82 -1.03 -6.13
N TRP A 474 13.69 -1.48 -6.67
CA TRP A 474 13.02 -2.69 -6.19
C TRP A 474 13.92 -3.92 -6.23
N ARG A 475 14.62 -4.14 -7.34
CA ARG A 475 15.54 -5.25 -7.48
C ARG A 475 16.65 -5.21 -6.45
N ALA A 476 17.26 -4.04 -6.27
CA ALA A 476 18.30 -3.84 -5.28
C ALA A 476 17.80 -4.07 -3.86
N MET A 477 16.60 -3.54 -3.52
CA MET A 477 15.98 -3.78 -2.20
C MET A 477 15.69 -5.26 -1.95
N ILE A 478 15.16 -5.98 -2.93
CA ILE A 478 14.90 -7.43 -2.78
C ILE A 478 16.22 -8.19 -2.57
N ALA A 479 17.26 -7.88 -3.35
CA ALA A 479 18.57 -8.50 -3.21
C ALA A 479 19.22 -8.18 -1.86
N ASP A 480 19.08 -6.94 -1.38
CA ASP A 480 19.62 -6.52 -0.09
C ASP A 480 18.82 -7.10 1.09
N MET A 481 17.50 -7.26 0.97
CA MET A 481 16.66 -7.94 1.97
C MET A 481 17.10 -9.41 2.09
N ASP A 482 17.24 -10.10 0.97
CA ASP A 482 17.69 -11.50 0.97
C ASP A 482 19.09 -11.66 1.59
N ALA A 483 20.02 -10.76 1.28
CA ALA A 483 21.35 -10.77 1.86
C ALA A 483 21.34 -10.44 3.35
N TRP A 484 20.46 -9.54 3.78
CA TRP A 484 20.36 -9.15 5.20
C TRP A 484 19.78 -10.28 6.05
N VAL A 485 18.69 -10.90 5.60
CA VAL A 485 18.06 -12.02 6.33
C VAL A 485 18.95 -13.28 6.30
N ARG A 486 19.48 -13.63 5.14
CA ARG A 486 20.20 -14.90 4.94
C ARG A 486 21.60 -14.92 5.57
N SER A 487 22.32 -13.80 5.55
CA SER A 487 23.72 -13.75 5.92
C SER A 487 24.09 -12.58 6.83
N ASP A 488 23.07 -11.90 7.37
CA ASP A 488 23.21 -10.70 8.22
C ASP A 488 24.07 -9.58 7.58
N ARG A 489 24.14 -9.57 6.25
CA ARG A 489 24.83 -8.51 5.50
C ARG A 489 23.94 -7.26 5.51
N PRO A 490 24.35 -6.17 6.19
CA PRO A 490 23.49 -5.01 6.32
C PRO A 490 23.23 -4.36 4.96
N PRO A 491 21.99 -3.91 4.68
CA PRO A 491 21.65 -3.14 3.49
C PRO A 491 22.26 -1.73 3.55
N PRO A 492 22.11 -0.90 2.50
CA PRO A 492 22.43 0.51 2.58
C PRO A 492 21.81 1.18 3.82
N PRO A 493 22.46 2.17 4.44
CA PRO A 493 21.90 2.89 5.58
C PRO A 493 20.60 3.58 5.19
N SER A 494 19.74 3.87 6.18
CA SER A 494 18.54 4.68 5.95
C SER A 494 18.88 6.03 5.32
N SER A 495 18.06 6.45 4.33
CA SER A 495 18.25 7.70 3.60
C SER A 495 16.87 8.38 3.43
N TYR A 496 16.65 9.43 4.19
CA TYR A 496 15.38 10.17 4.25
C TYR A 496 15.59 11.58 4.81
N PRO A 497 14.71 12.56 4.51
CA PRO A 497 14.85 13.93 4.97
C PRO A 497 14.67 14.02 6.51
N ARG A 498 15.44 14.90 7.15
CA ARG A 498 15.52 15.04 8.61
C ARG A 498 15.29 16.46 9.09
N ILE A 499 14.61 16.58 10.22
CA ILE A 499 14.36 17.88 10.89
C ILE A 499 15.70 18.50 11.35
N ALA A 500 16.56 17.70 11.98
CA ALA A 500 17.84 18.15 12.49
C ALA A 500 18.80 18.69 11.41
N GLU A 501 18.62 18.25 10.17
CA GLU A 501 19.44 18.66 9.01
C GLU A 501 18.77 19.77 8.18
N GLY A 502 17.56 20.19 8.55
CA GLY A 502 16.78 21.18 7.79
C GLY A 502 16.30 20.69 6.43
N THR A 503 16.34 19.38 6.19
CA THR A 503 15.90 18.75 4.94
C THR A 503 14.45 18.22 5.03
N LEU A 504 13.87 18.14 6.25
CA LEU A 504 12.45 17.94 6.50
C LEU A 504 11.89 19.20 7.16
N VAL A 505 10.94 19.87 6.51
CA VAL A 505 10.50 21.20 6.90
C VAL A 505 8.98 21.34 6.92
N THR A 506 8.49 22.36 7.62
CA THR A 506 7.08 22.76 7.50
C THR A 506 6.81 23.37 6.12
N LEU A 507 5.54 23.36 5.71
CA LEU A 507 5.15 23.94 4.44
C LEU A 507 5.46 25.45 4.34
N GLN A 508 5.47 26.15 5.49
CA GLN A 508 5.85 27.55 5.56
C GLN A 508 7.35 27.77 5.25
N ALA A 509 8.20 26.84 5.66
CA ALA A 509 9.66 26.90 5.45
C ALA A 509 10.08 26.25 4.12
N TYR A 510 9.14 25.70 3.34
CA TYR A 510 9.41 25.04 2.06
C TYR A 510 9.85 26.04 1.00
N ALA A 511 11.10 25.93 0.54
CA ALA A 511 11.78 26.89 -0.32
C ALA A 511 11.52 26.67 -1.82
N TRP A 512 10.24 26.55 -2.21
CA TRP A 512 9.86 26.34 -3.61
C TRP A 512 10.28 27.52 -4.50
N PRO A 513 11.00 27.30 -5.61
CA PRO A 513 11.32 28.34 -6.57
C PRO A 513 10.03 28.84 -7.27
N ALA A 514 9.98 30.14 -7.57
CA ALA A 514 8.83 30.73 -8.24
C ALA A 514 8.84 30.41 -9.75
N ILE A 515 8.54 29.16 -10.10
CA ILE A 515 8.48 28.69 -11.49
C ILE A 515 7.24 29.29 -12.17
N PRO A 516 7.38 30.04 -13.26
CA PRO A 516 6.26 30.69 -13.93
C PRO A 516 5.19 29.71 -14.41
N GLY A 517 3.93 29.98 -14.07
CA GLY A 517 2.79 29.17 -14.46
C GLY A 517 2.57 27.92 -13.60
N VAL A 518 3.44 27.63 -12.64
CA VAL A 518 3.32 26.47 -11.75
C VAL A 518 2.83 26.91 -10.37
N ASN A 519 1.67 26.40 -9.99
CA ASN A 519 1.13 26.59 -8.65
C ASN A 519 1.63 25.46 -7.73
N ARG A 520 2.08 25.80 -6.52
CA ARG A 520 2.41 24.80 -5.49
C ARG A 520 1.19 24.47 -4.65
N PRO A 521 1.12 23.27 -4.04
CA PRO A 521 0.11 22.96 -3.03
C PRO A 521 0.19 23.95 -1.85
N HIS A 522 -0.95 24.32 -1.31
CA HIS A 522 -1.05 25.15 -0.11
C HIS A 522 -1.06 24.32 1.16
N GLU A 523 -1.25 22.98 1.05
CA GLU A 523 -1.25 22.04 2.16
C GLU A 523 -0.63 20.69 1.76
N ALA A 524 -0.21 19.92 2.75
CA ALA A 524 0.16 18.52 2.64
C ALA A 524 -0.78 17.69 3.54
N SER A 525 -1.08 16.46 3.11
CA SER A 525 -1.89 15.55 3.96
C SER A 525 -1.11 15.15 5.20
N THR A 526 -1.81 15.11 6.33
CA THR A 526 -1.30 14.59 7.59
C THR A 526 -2.37 13.76 8.28
N GLY A 527 -2.01 13.06 9.35
CA GLY A 527 -2.97 12.37 10.20
C GLY A 527 -3.79 13.32 11.07
N TYR A 528 -4.98 12.87 11.42
CA TYR A 528 -5.85 13.52 12.39
C TYR A 528 -5.96 12.67 13.66
N ARG A 529 -6.20 13.30 14.80
CA ARG A 529 -6.61 12.59 16.01
C ARG A 529 -8.10 12.35 15.91
N LEU A 530 -8.48 11.11 15.59
CA LEU A 530 -9.87 10.74 15.32
C LEU A 530 -10.45 9.94 16.49
N ASP A 531 -11.74 10.19 16.80
CA ASP A 531 -12.51 9.41 17.76
C ASP A 531 -13.74 8.80 17.03
N PHE A 532 -13.73 7.48 16.89
CA PHE A 532 -14.81 6.69 16.30
C PHE A 532 -15.73 6.06 17.35
N GLY A 533 -15.63 6.48 18.63
CA GLY A 533 -16.42 5.97 19.74
C GLY A 533 -15.62 5.11 20.74
N PRO A 534 -16.24 4.66 21.83
CA PRO A 534 -15.53 4.09 22.97
C PRO A 534 -14.75 2.81 22.69
N ASN A 535 -15.18 2.01 21.71
CA ASN A 535 -14.60 0.69 21.40
C ASN A 535 -13.82 0.69 20.09
N TRP A 536 -13.49 1.85 19.52
CA TRP A 536 -12.87 1.88 18.20
C TRP A 536 -11.45 1.28 18.17
N ARG A 537 -10.71 1.38 19.29
CA ARG A 537 -9.38 0.75 19.42
C ARG A 537 -9.47 -0.79 19.45
N GLN A 538 -10.64 -1.33 19.78
CA GLN A 538 -10.96 -2.78 19.69
C GLN A 538 -11.59 -3.15 18.34
N GLY A 539 -11.60 -2.23 17.38
CA GLY A 539 -12.11 -2.48 16.03
C GLY A 539 -13.61 -2.27 15.84
N ILE A 540 -14.32 -1.66 16.81
CA ILE A 540 -15.76 -1.41 16.72
C ILE A 540 -16.02 0.11 16.62
N LEU A 541 -16.31 0.57 15.40
CA LEU A 541 -16.64 1.97 15.13
C LEU A 541 -18.12 2.22 15.40
N SER A 542 -18.46 3.26 16.16
CA SER A 542 -19.84 3.62 16.52
C SER A 542 -20.19 5.08 16.26
N ILE A 543 -19.22 5.89 15.86
CA ILE A 543 -19.40 7.30 15.50
C ILE A 543 -18.90 7.49 14.05
N GLU A 544 -19.83 7.80 13.15
CA GLU A 544 -19.56 8.10 11.76
C GLU A 544 -20.36 9.36 11.30
N PRO A 545 -19.72 10.37 10.76
CA PRO A 545 -18.26 10.58 10.67
C PRO A 545 -17.59 10.65 12.05
N PRO A 546 -16.28 10.35 12.15
CA PRO A 546 -15.58 10.42 13.43
C PRO A 546 -15.53 11.86 13.96
N LYS A 547 -15.37 12.00 15.29
CA LYS A 547 -14.99 13.29 15.86
C LYS A 547 -13.55 13.59 15.48
N VAL A 548 -13.32 14.81 15.02
CA VAL A 548 -12.02 15.27 14.55
C VAL A 548 -11.33 16.10 15.63
N GLY A 549 -10.19 15.63 16.07
CA GLY A 549 -9.29 16.35 16.98
C GLY A 549 -8.18 17.09 16.23
N PRO A 550 -7.19 17.63 16.96
CA PRO A 550 -6.07 18.34 16.36
C PRO A 550 -5.27 17.52 15.37
N LEU A 551 -4.80 18.17 14.31
CA LEU A 551 -3.92 17.59 13.29
C LEU A 551 -2.56 17.19 13.88
N TYR A 552 -1.93 16.17 13.30
CA TYR A 552 -0.50 15.98 13.40
C TYR A 552 0.23 16.98 12.48
N PRO A 553 1.48 17.34 12.77
CA PRO A 553 2.26 18.24 11.92
C PRO A 553 2.45 17.67 10.52
N ALA A 554 2.27 18.50 9.50
CA ALA A 554 2.60 18.17 8.12
C ALA A 554 4.01 18.68 7.82
N LEU A 555 4.93 17.77 7.54
CA LEU A 555 6.31 18.05 7.16
C LEU A 555 6.59 17.49 5.76
N VAL A 556 7.33 18.25 4.96
CA VAL A 556 7.67 17.89 3.57
C VAL A 556 9.17 17.96 3.34
N PRO A 557 9.73 17.22 2.37
CA PRO A 557 11.12 17.31 2.00
C PRO A 557 11.46 18.70 1.45
N GLN A 558 12.58 19.27 1.87
CA GLN A 558 13.09 20.54 1.36
C GLN A 558 13.68 20.36 -0.04
N VAL A 559 13.62 21.43 -0.84
CA VAL A 559 14.11 21.45 -2.22
C VAL A 559 15.24 22.44 -2.43
N ASP A 560 16.02 22.19 -3.48
CA ASP A 560 17.07 23.09 -3.96
C ASP A 560 16.52 24.25 -4.83
N ALA A 561 17.42 25.07 -5.36
CA ALA A 561 17.06 26.19 -6.24
C ALA A 561 16.41 25.76 -7.55
N ASP A 562 16.51 24.48 -7.92
CA ASP A 562 15.84 23.90 -9.10
C ASP A 562 14.48 23.29 -8.75
N GLY A 563 14.09 23.25 -7.46
CA GLY A 563 12.88 22.64 -6.99
C GLY A 563 12.97 21.10 -6.82
N ASN A 564 14.16 20.53 -6.91
CA ASN A 564 14.40 19.11 -6.64
C ASN A 564 14.77 18.87 -5.17
N GLU A 565 14.36 17.74 -4.60
CA GLU A 565 14.57 17.44 -3.21
C GLU A 565 16.07 17.22 -2.88
N HIS A 566 16.50 17.73 -1.70
CA HIS A 566 17.88 17.71 -1.28
C HIS A 566 18.35 16.33 -0.79
N ASP A 567 17.47 15.60 -0.10
CA ASP A 567 17.86 14.46 0.72
C ASP A 567 16.97 13.25 0.47
N GLY A 568 17.57 12.06 0.61
CA GLY A 568 16.99 10.79 0.24
C GLY A 568 17.85 10.06 -0.79
N VAL A 569 17.31 9.02 -1.39
CA VAL A 569 17.93 8.27 -2.49
C VAL A 569 17.67 9.02 -3.80
N ARG A 570 18.68 9.71 -4.29
CA ARG A 570 18.58 10.58 -5.48
C ARG A 570 18.94 9.82 -6.74
N LEU A 571 17.97 9.65 -7.63
CA LEU A 571 18.19 9.07 -8.95
C LEU A 571 19.19 9.91 -9.76
N PRO A 572 19.84 9.34 -10.80
CA PRO A 572 20.69 10.13 -11.69
C PRO A 572 19.96 11.34 -12.29
N GLU A 573 18.66 11.20 -12.61
CA GLU A 573 17.78 12.26 -13.11
C GLU A 573 17.59 13.42 -12.12
N ILE A 574 17.72 13.16 -10.83
CA ILE A 574 17.67 14.20 -9.76
C ILE A 574 19.05 14.78 -9.47
N SER A 575 20.11 13.96 -9.55
CA SER A 575 21.47 14.38 -9.28
C SER A 575 22.09 15.18 -10.44
N VAL A 576 21.65 14.91 -11.66
CA VAL A 576 22.08 15.54 -12.93
C VAL A 576 20.83 15.95 -13.73
N PRO A 577 20.07 16.95 -13.23
CA PRO A 577 18.70 17.14 -13.68
C PRO A 577 18.57 17.85 -15.03
N LEU A 578 17.56 17.45 -15.79
CA LEU A 578 17.02 18.15 -16.97
C LEU A 578 15.65 18.79 -16.69
N ALA A 579 15.09 18.52 -15.52
CA ALA A 579 13.79 18.99 -15.09
C ALA A 579 13.73 19.12 -13.55
N THR A 580 12.67 19.74 -13.08
CA THR A 580 12.20 19.59 -11.70
C THR A 580 11.19 18.45 -11.66
N TYR A 581 11.31 17.57 -10.64
CA TYR A 581 10.40 16.45 -10.39
C TYR A 581 9.80 16.62 -9.00
N THR A 582 8.48 16.60 -8.90
CA THR A 582 7.81 16.80 -7.61
C THR A 582 7.04 15.55 -7.17
N GLY A 583 6.80 15.42 -5.87
CA GLY A 583 5.88 14.43 -5.29
C GLY A 583 4.40 14.86 -5.33
N TRP A 584 4.06 15.91 -6.03
CA TRP A 584 2.71 16.46 -6.10
C TRP A 584 2.38 16.99 -7.49
N ASN A 585 1.10 16.92 -7.85
CA ASN A 585 0.48 17.58 -8.98
C ASN A 585 -0.86 18.15 -8.51
N LEU A 586 -1.30 19.22 -9.09
CA LEU A 586 -2.61 19.80 -8.78
C LEU A 586 -3.66 19.35 -9.80
N ARG A 587 -4.91 19.35 -9.37
CA ARG A 587 -6.05 19.00 -10.20
C ARG A 587 -6.22 20.03 -11.33
N ASP A 588 -6.45 19.55 -12.54
CA ASP A 588 -6.79 20.42 -13.65
C ASP A 588 -8.12 21.16 -13.34
N PRO A 589 -8.24 22.45 -13.67
CA PRO A 589 -9.48 23.21 -13.44
C PRO A 589 -10.75 22.58 -14.03
N SER A 590 -10.63 21.80 -15.10
CA SER A 590 -11.78 21.13 -15.76
C SER A 590 -12.45 20.06 -14.90
N ILE A 591 -11.73 19.52 -13.89
CA ILE A 591 -12.28 18.52 -12.95
C ILE A 591 -12.65 19.10 -11.58
N GLY A 592 -12.62 20.42 -11.45
CA GLY A 592 -12.91 21.13 -10.19
C GLY A 592 -11.81 21.02 -9.12
N ALA A 593 -11.92 21.86 -8.09
CA ALA A 593 -10.96 21.97 -6.99
C ALA A 593 -9.49 22.12 -7.45
N PRO A 594 -9.13 23.14 -8.26
CA PRO A 594 -7.79 23.25 -8.88
C PRO A 594 -6.67 23.57 -7.87
N GLY A 595 -6.99 23.90 -6.64
CA GLY A 595 -6.03 24.07 -5.54
C GLY A 595 -5.72 22.75 -4.80
N GLU A 596 -6.50 21.70 -5.02
CA GLU A 596 -6.30 20.39 -4.41
C GLU A 596 -5.28 19.56 -5.20
N ARG A 597 -4.54 18.72 -4.47
CA ARG A 597 -3.60 17.77 -5.08
C ARG A 597 -4.35 16.68 -5.82
N LEU A 598 -3.82 16.31 -6.97
CA LEU A 598 -4.25 15.11 -7.67
C LEU A 598 -3.70 13.87 -6.94
N ALA A 599 -4.53 12.84 -6.80
CA ALA A 599 -4.14 11.61 -6.11
C ALA A 599 -3.02 10.88 -6.86
N PHE A 600 -1.98 10.49 -6.12
CA PHE A 600 -0.87 9.62 -6.58
C PHE A 600 0.11 10.24 -7.57
N GLU A 601 -0.14 11.43 -8.10
CA GLU A 601 0.66 12.05 -9.14
C GLU A 601 1.66 13.07 -8.61
N GLY A 602 2.82 13.11 -9.28
CA GLY A 602 3.82 14.15 -9.21
C GLY A 602 3.89 14.93 -10.51
N SER A 603 4.71 15.99 -10.57
CA SER A 603 4.87 16.82 -11.74
C SER A 603 6.25 16.67 -12.36
N TYR A 604 6.30 16.80 -13.69
CA TYR A 604 7.51 16.92 -14.49
C TYR A 604 7.56 18.31 -15.10
N LEU A 605 8.57 19.11 -14.74
CA LEU A 605 8.73 20.50 -15.14
C LEU A 605 10.09 20.68 -15.82
N PRO A 606 10.19 20.54 -17.16
CA PRO A 606 11.46 20.63 -17.87
C PRO A 606 12.11 22.00 -17.69
N PHE A 607 13.45 22.04 -17.69
CA PHE A 607 14.19 23.30 -17.68
C PHE A 607 14.09 24.00 -19.04
N PRO A 608 14.22 25.34 -19.09
CA PRO A 608 14.40 26.07 -20.34
C PRO A 608 15.61 25.50 -21.09
N ARG A 609 15.52 25.42 -22.43
CA ARG A 609 16.62 24.88 -23.27
C ARG A 609 17.83 25.81 -23.28
N THR A 610 17.59 27.09 -23.49
CA THR A 610 18.62 28.10 -23.70
C THR A 610 18.49 29.25 -22.70
N PRO A 611 19.56 30.06 -22.49
CA PRO A 611 19.46 31.30 -21.71
C PRO A 611 18.39 32.26 -22.23
N ALA A 612 18.16 32.29 -23.55
CA ALA A 612 17.13 33.12 -24.16
C ALA A 612 15.71 32.64 -23.78
N ASP A 613 15.46 31.33 -23.81
CA ASP A 613 14.18 30.77 -23.40
C ASP A 613 13.93 31.03 -21.91
N ARG A 614 14.96 30.87 -21.09
CA ARG A 614 14.92 31.19 -19.68
C ARG A 614 14.55 32.63 -19.40
N GLN A 615 15.19 33.57 -20.12
CA GLN A 615 14.90 35.00 -19.99
C GLN A 615 13.48 35.33 -20.45
N LYS A 616 13.04 34.74 -21.55
CA LYS A 616 11.69 34.93 -22.10
C LYS A 616 10.60 34.47 -21.16
N SER A 617 10.81 33.31 -20.50
CA SER A 617 9.85 32.73 -19.52
C SER A 617 9.99 33.32 -18.13
N SER A 618 11.06 34.08 -17.83
CA SER A 618 11.42 34.53 -16.47
C SER A 618 11.63 33.36 -15.49
N ASP A 619 12.07 32.18 -15.98
CA ASP A 619 12.32 31.01 -15.14
C ASP A 619 13.56 31.26 -14.26
N PRO A 620 13.46 31.07 -12.92
CA PRO A 620 14.61 31.25 -12.02
C PRO A 620 15.66 30.15 -12.19
N ARG A 621 15.29 28.98 -12.71
CA ARG A 621 16.17 27.82 -12.87
C ARG A 621 17.11 28.02 -14.07
N LYS A 622 18.35 27.54 -13.96
CA LYS A 622 19.30 27.56 -15.10
C LYS A 622 18.80 26.71 -16.24
N SER A 623 18.97 27.20 -17.46
CA SER A 623 18.68 26.45 -18.69
C SER A 623 19.61 25.25 -18.87
N ILE A 624 19.21 24.29 -19.71
CA ILE A 624 20.03 23.10 -20.05
C ILE A 624 21.39 23.51 -20.60
N ALA A 625 21.42 24.49 -21.51
CA ALA A 625 22.68 24.97 -22.08
C ALA A 625 23.60 25.73 -21.10
N GLU A 626 23.05 26.27 -19.99
CA GLU A 626 23.87 26.84 -18.91
C GLU A 626 24.42 25.76 -17.96
N ARG A 627 23.87 24.54 -17.97
CA ARG A 627 24.26 23.44 -17.12
C ARG A 627 25.25 22.49 -17.77
N TYR A 628 25.03 22.22 -19.03
CA TYR A 628 25.76 21.22 -19.80
C TYR A 628 26.25 21.82 -21.12
N SER A 629 27.55 21.76 -21.35
CA SER A 629 28.17 22.25 -22.59
C SER A 629 27.87 21.34 -23.79
N SER A 630 27.53 20.07 -23.56
CA SER A 630 27.16 19.10 -24.60
C SER A 630 26.38 17.91 -24.03
N ARG A 631 25.80 17.11 -24.92
CA ARG A 631 25.18 15.83 -24.61
C ARG A 631 26.15 14.87 -23.91
N GLU A 632 27.38 14.81 -24.40
CA GLU A 632 28.42 13.94 -23.86
C GLU A 632 28.78 14.32 -22.41
N GLN A 633 28.84 15.62 -22.11
CA GLN A 633 29.10 16.09 -20.75
C GLN A 633 27.94 15.69 -19.81
N TYR A 634 26.68 15.86 -20.23
CA TYR A 634 25.52 15.42 -19.48
C TYR A 634 25.58 13.93 -19.19
N LEU A 635 25.72 13.09 -20.25
CA LEU A 635 25.76 11.63 -20.12
C LEU A 635 26.93 11.15 -19.28
N GLY A 636 28.09 11.82 -19.36
CA GLY A 636 29.25 11.52 -18.51
C GLY A 636 28.94 11.73 -17.02
N ARG A 637 28.30 12.86 -16.66
CA ARG A 637 27.85 13.14 -15.28
C ARG A 637 26.75 12.18 -14.82
N PHE A 638 25.80 11.89 -15.69
CA PHE A 638 24.71 10.96 -15.43
C PHE A 638 25.23 9.55 -15.14
N ALA A 639 26.14 9.04 -15.96
CA ALA A 639 26.79 7.76 -15.75
C ALA A 639 27.60 7.71 -14.44
N GLN A 640 28.29 8.81 -14.10
CA GLN A 640 29.03 8.91 -12.84
C GLN A 640 28.09 8.87 -11.62
N ALA A 641 26.97 9.58 -11.65
CA ALA A 641 25.96 9.53 -10.58
C ALA A 641 25.37 8.13 -10.43
N LEU A 642 25.09 7.45 -11.56
CA LEU A 642 24.62 6.06 -11.56
C LEU A 642 25.67 5.09 -10.98
N ASP A 643 26.95 5.23 -11.35
CA ASP A 643 28.03 4.37 -10.86
C ASP A 643 28.19 4.51 -9.33
N GLU A 644 27.94 5.70 -8.77
CA GLU A 644 27.94 5.89 -7.33
C GLU A 644 26.76 5.18 -6.64
N LEU A 645 25.55 5.21 -7.24
CA LEU A 645 24.39 4.43 -6.74
C LEU A 645 24.64 2.93 -6.79
N ILE A 646 25.29 2.43 -7.84
CA ILE A 646 25.69 1.02 -7.95
C ILE A 646 26.69 0.65 -6.86
N LYS A 647 27.70 1.46 -6.66
CA LYS A 647 28.71 1.26 -5.60
C LYS A 647 28.09 1.23 -4.20
N GLN A 648 27.08 2.07 -3.97
CA GLN A 648 26.30 2.11 -2.72
C GLN A 648 25.23 1.02 -2.64
N ARG A 649 25.04 0.20 -3.68
CA ARG A 649 24.05 -0.89 -3.80
C ARG A 649 22.58 -0.44 -3.90
N TRP A 650 22.33 0.81 -4.25
CA TRP A 650 20.97 1.27 -4.57
C TRP A 650 20.45 0.75 -5.91
N ILE A 651 21.37 0.39 -6.80
CA ILE A 651 21.10 -0.12 -8.15
C ILE A 651 21.99 -1.34 -8.39
N LEU A 652 21.46 -2.35 -9.09
CA LEU A 652 22.23 -3.51 -9.47
C LEU A 652 23.13 -3.19 -10.69
N PRO A 653 24.37 -3.74 -10.74
CA PRO A 653 25.28 -3.49 -11.87
C PRO A 653 24.69 -3.88 -13.23
N GLU A 654 23.84 -4.90 -13.29
CA GLU A 654 23.22 -5.38 -14.53
C GLU A 654 22.20 -4.39 -15.12
N ASP A 655 21.63 -3.48 -14.31
CA ASP A 655 20.66 -2.47 -14.75
C ASP A 655 21.32 -1.22 -15.35
N ARG A 656 22.65 -1.08 -15.19
CA ARG A 656 23.41 0.10 -15.63
C ARG A 656 23.13 0.53 -17.08
N ARG A 657 23.12 -0.44 -18.00
CA ARG A 657 22.93 -0.16 -19.43
C ARG A 657 21.56 0.41 -19.73
N ALA A 658 20.53 -0.14 -19.12
CA ALA A 658 19.15 0.29 -19.31
C ALA A 658 18.93 1.73 -18.78
N ILE A 659 19.53 2.06 -17.63
CA ILE A 659 19.41 3.38 -17.03
C ILE A 659 20.19 4.44 -17.83
N VAL A 660 21.39 4.13 -18.31
CA VAL A 660 22.14 5.06 -19.18
C VAL A 660 21.37 5.34 -20.48
N HIS A 661 20.78 4.29 -21.08
CA HIS A 661 19.94 4.44 -22.28
C HIS A 661 18.73 5.35 -22.01
N ARG A 662 18.12 5.22 -20.83
CA ARG A 662 17.05 6.12 -20.40
C ARG A 662 17.52 7.59 -20.34
N GLY A 663 18.69 7.86 -19.79
CA GLY A 663 19.28 9.20 -19.76
C GLY A 663 19.51 9.77 -21.17
N GLU A 664 19.86 8.92 -22.17
CA GLU A 664 19.98 9.35 -23.57
C GLU A 664 18.62 9.75 -24.17
N GLU A 665 17.58 8.99 -23.87
CA GLU A 665 16.21 9.29 -24.30
C GLU A 665 15.71 10.59 -23.69
N GLU A 666 15.96 10.84 -22.40
CA GLU A 666 15.56 12.07 -21.72
C GLU A 666 16.25 13.29 -22.29
N TRP A 667 17.56 13.23 -22.53
CA TRP A 667 18.27 14.30 -23.21
C TRP A 667 17.63 14.60 -24.57
N SER A 668 17.35 13.56 -25.36
CA SER A 668 16.75 13.70 -26.68
C SER A 668 15.37 14.33 -26.60
N GLU A 669 14.58 13.99 -25.58
CA GLU A 669 13.23 14.52 -25.38
C GLU A 669 13.25 16.01 -25.08
N VAL A 670 14.09 16.47 -24.15
CA VAL A 670 14.11 17.88 -23.72
C VAL A 670 14.85 18.81 -24.69
N THR A 671 15.64 18.29 -25.62
CA THR A 671 16.42 19.07 -26.60
C THR A 671 15.84 19.04 -28.02
N LYS A 672 14.73 18.33 -28.27
CA LYS A 672 13.96 18.39 -29.55
C LYS A 672 13.41 19.78 -29.81
#